data_a4729ccbb7307220414308c5e440858a
#
_entry.id   a4729ccbb7307220414308c5e440858a
#
_cell.length_a   1.000
_cell.length_b   1.000
_cell.length_c   1.000
_cell.angle_alpha   90.00
_cell.angle_beta   90.00
_cell.angle_gamma   90.00
#
_symmetry.space_group_name_H-M   'P 1'
#
loop_
_entity.id
_entity.type
_entity.pdbx_description
1 polymer ?
#
loop_
_entity_poly.entity_id
_entity_poly.type
_entity_poly.pdbx_seq_one_letter_code
_entity_poly.pdbx_strand_id
1 'polypeptide(L)'
;MSASTPATTPPAIQHLNDPAVLAAIQNARTGYQAKATKTVTVNGQPVSIPYPYPSPADWRETWIYFLLTDRFNNPAAQPNSQLQSPPVAWNQTYNFRQGGTFKGIEVQLDYIAQLGARAIWISPVLKNPLPDTAPDWPYNYHGYATQDFLTIDGRFATDGTSATAAKELTALIEAAHARGIRVILDIVINHSAEVFKYIYQGRPTDSFSDAVILNGPPGDEPPIQWIDGSGAVRSAWQNTPPAGANADDAVWPVDLQAHPDFFRRRGSFFPGEPPPGGFIKGDFGSMRQLVAEYLAASPTQLPLRIQYGQYPVINILIRIYTYLIAAFDIDAFRIDTVMYVEPDMVRNFGNAIREFGMSIGKQNFFLFGEIDDANYSVVDQFVGRNTTDDNGNGLGIDAALDYPLFDQLPGIIKAFSDVTNLRQLFLNRKNAEKDLITSHGEAGKYFVGFLDNHDQYQRFNTPSTPPAQVLMGLAILFSLQDIPCLYYGTEQGLTGTLNPDGSAATGAFECVREALWGKTPVAFDTANLFRVEIAKLGKLRNTDSALQFGRLYFREVSADKINFGQSFGVGGLLAFSRILYDREVLIVANTSTTKGFEGWAVVDIDINRLQPAMTVAYSNFSTPGTGNVQIIPNANFFANNSMTTADTAALFVKLSPMEVQILTPS
;
A
#
# COMPACT_ATOMS: atom_id res chain seq x y z
N MET A 1 -27.22 -4.83 -15.67
CA MET A 1 -26.57 -3.61 -15.14
C MET A 1 -27.53 -2.45 -15.38
N SER A 2 -28.01 -1.76 -14.35
CA SER A 2 -28.64 -0.45 -14.58
C SER A 2 -27.49 0.49 -14.91
N ALA A 3 -27.45 0.98 -16.15
CA ALA A 3 -26.62 2.13 -16.49
C ALA A 3 -26.97 3.22 -15.46
N SER A 4 -26.00 3.71 -14.72
CA SER A 4 -26.21 4.87 -13.87
C SER A 4 -26.65 6.01 -14.77
N THR A 5 -27.83 6.54 -14.55
CA THR A 5 -28.30 7.71 -15.28
C THR A 5 -27.30 8.84 -15.01
N PRO A 6 -26.81 9.56 -16.04
CA PRO A 6 -25.91 10.69 -15.81
C PRO A 6 -26.48 11.65 -14.78
N ALA A 7 -25.65 12.17 -13.89
CA ALA A 7 -26.07 13.17 -12.93
C ALA A 7 -26.59 14.41 -13.69
N THR A 8 -27.74 14.92 -13.27
CA THR A 8 -28.37 16.09 -13.91
C THR A 8 -28.12 17.38 -13.13
N THR A 9 -27.42 17.30 -12.01
CA THR A 9 -27.10 18.40 -11.10
C THR A 9 -25.64 18.39 -10.71
N PRO A 10 -25.04 19.54 -10.36
CA PRO A 10 -23.71 19.61 -9.79
C PRO A 10 -23.56 18.72 -8.54
N PRO A 11 -22.33 18.36 -8.12
CA PRO A 11 -22.11 17.65 -6.86
C PRO A 11 -22.60 18.48 -5.66
N ALA A 12 -22.92 17.79 -4.57
CA ALA A 12 -23.41 18.42 -3.35
C ALA A 12 -22.38 19.34 -2.69
N ILE A 13 -21.09 19.00 -2.83
CA ILE A 13 -19.96 19.82 -2.36
C ILE A 13 -19.18 20.25 -3.60
N GLN A 14 -19.08 21.56 -3.83
CA GLN A 14 -18.47 22.10 -5.03
C GLN A 14 -17.17 22.85 -4.76
N HIS A 15 -16.98 23.35 -3.54
CA HIS A 15 -15.85 24.17 -3.15
C HIS A 15 -15.24 23.72 -1.82
N LEU A 16 -13.97 23.98 -1.65
CA LEU A 16 -13.27 23.74 -0.38
C LEU A 16 -13.77 24.60 0.77
N ASN A 17 -14.49 25.69 0.48
CA ASN A 17 -15.10 26.57 1.48
C ASN A 17 -16.58 26.25 1.74
N ASP A 18 -17.12 25.20 1.17
CA ASP A 18 -18.51 24.81 1.42
C ASP A 18 -18.74 24.51 2.91
N PRO A 19 -19.92 24.88 3.44
CA PRO A 19 -20.22 24.69 4.87
C PRO A 19 -20.02 23.25 5.36
N ALA A 20 -20.28 22.26 4.52
CA ALA A 20 -20.09 20.85 4.87
C ALA A 20 -18.60 20.50 5.10
N VAL A 21 -17.69 21.03 4.29
CA VAL A 21 -16.25 20.84 4.44
C VAL A 21 -15.75 21.48 5.74
N LEU A 22 -16.15 22.73 5.98
CA LEU A 22 -15.75 23.46 7.19
C LEU A 22 -16.31 22.82 8.46
N ALA A 23 -17.56 22.37 8.41
CA ALA A 23 -18.22 21.70 9.54
C ALA A 23 -17.55 20.37 9.89
N ALA A 24 -17.16 19.56 8.90
CA ALA A 24 -16.45 18.29 9.16
C ALA A 24 -15.13 18.52 9.92
N ILE A 25 -14.32 19.48 9.47
CA ILE A 25 -13.06 19.85 10.12
C ILE A 25 -13.31 20.35 11.55
N GLN A 26 -14.29 21.21 11.74
CA GLN A 26 -14.63 21.75 13.07
C GLN A 26 -15.14 20.65 14.01
N ASN A 27 -15.98 19.74 13.51
CA ASN A 27 -16.52 18.62 14.30
C ASN A 27 -15.40 17.67 14.79
N ALA A 28 -14.43 17.36 13.94
CA ALA A 28 -13.29 16.53 14.33
C ALA A 28 -12.46 17.21 15.45
N ARG A 29 -12.17 18.51 15.32
CA ARG A 29 -11.46 19.29 16.35
C ARG A 29 -12.24 19.35 17.67
N THR A 30 -13.53 19.65 17.59
CA THR A 30 -14.40 19.73 18.77
C THR A 30 -14.52 18.35 19.44
N GLY A 31 -14.68 17.28 18.66
CA GLY A 31 -14.72 15.92 19.16
C GLY A 31 -13.48 15.55 19.95
N TYR A 32 -12.31 15.86 19.41
CA TYR A 32 -11.03 15.63 20.09
C TYR A 32 -10.92 16.43 21.40
N GLN A 33 -11.22 17.72 21.36
CA GLN A 33 -11.16 18.59 22.55
C GLN A 33 -12.11 18.12 23.66
N ALA A 34 -13.31 17.68 23.27
CA ALA A 34 -14.33 17.16 24.18
C ALA A 34 -14.08 15.70 24.63
N LYS A 35 -13.04 15.03 24.10
CA LYS A 35 -12.82 13.58 24.28
C LYS A 35 -14.10 12.79 23.96
N ALA A 36 -14.71 13.14 22.83
CA ALA A 36 -15.97 12.54 22.40
C ALA A 36 -15.81 11.04 22.12
N THR A 37 -16.91 10.33 22.25
CA THR A 37 -17.02 8.92 21.87
C THR A 37 -18.21 8.69 20.96
N LYS A 38 -18.12 7.64 20.14
CA LYS A 38 -19.23 7.10 19.35
C LYS A 38 -19.56 5.71 19.83
N THR A 39 -20.83 5.32 19.75
CA THR A 39 -21.25 3.95 20.05
C THR A 39 -21.55 3.23 18.76
N VAL A 40 -20.87 2.13 18.53
CA VAL A 40 -21.00 1.26 17.35
C VAL A 40 -21.50 -0.10 17.79
N THR A 41 -22.44 -0.68 17.04
CA THR A 41 -22.93 -2.03 17.33
C THR A 41 -22.06 -3.06 16.62
N VAL A 42 -21.44 -3.94 17.41
CA VAL A 42 -20.64 -5.07 16.91
C VAL A 42 -21.27 -6.36 17.41
N ASN A 43 -21.69 -7.23 16.50
CA ASN A 43 -22.32 -8.52 16.84
C ASN A 43 -23.47 -8.38 17.88
N GLY A 44 -24.29 -7.32 17.71
CA GLY A 44 -25.42 -7.04 18.59
C GLY A 44 -25.04 -6.39 19.93
N GLN A 45 -23.76 -6.09 20.19
CA GLN A 45 -23.28 -5.45 21.41
C GLN A 45 -22.82 -4.02 21.14
N PRO A 46 -23.14 -3.06 21.99
CA PRO A 46 -22.64 -1.68 21.86
C PRO A 46 -21.16 -1.62 22.27
N VAL A 47 -20.34 -1.03 21.40
CA VAL A 47 -18.91 -0.77 21.64
C VAL A 47 -18.71 0.75 21.58
N SER A 48 -18.12 1.33 22.62
CA SER A 48 -17.76 2.75 22.65
C SER A 48 -16.36 2.93 22.10
N ILE A 49 -16.23 3.80 21.10
CA ILE A 49 -14.93 4.14 20.48
C ILE A 49 -14.66 5.63 20.65
N PRO A 50 -13.39 6.06 20.82
CA PRO A 50 -13.01 7.47 20.78
C PRO A 50 -13.35 8.11 19.43
N TYR A 51 -13.61 9.42 19.44
CA TYR A 51 -13.78 10.19 18.21
C TYR A 51 -13.09 11.56 18.33
N PRO A 52 -12.17 11.88 17.42
CA PRO A 52 -11.57 11.02 16.39
C PRO A 52 -10.84 9.79 16.96
N TYR A 53 -10.75 8.71 16.19
CA TYR A 53 -10.08 7.50 16.61
C TYR A 53 -8.55 7.73 16.65
N PRO A 54 -7.84 7.38 17.74
CA PRO A 54 -6.42 7.70 17.89
C PRO A 54 -5.54 6.83 16.99
N SER A 55 -4.42 7.39 16.54
CA SER A 55 -3.35 6.63 15.89
C SER A 55 -2.79 5.56 16.83
N PRO A 56 -2.16 4.49 16.31
CA PRO A 56 -1.36 3.58 17.15
C PRO A 56 -0.16 4.32 17.75
N ALA A 57 0.36 3.82 18.86
CA ALA A 57 1.60 4.35 19.43
C ALA A 57 2.76 4.15 18.45
N ASP A 58 2.80 3.00 17.79
CA ASP A 58 3.77 2.66 16.77
C ASP A 58 3.11 1.78 15.69
N TRP A 59 3.24 2.15 14.41
CA TRP A 59 2.65 1.38 13.31
C TRP A 59 3.26 0.00 13.14
N ARG A 60 4.46 -0.27 13.66
CA ARG A 60 5.09 -1.60 13.65
C ARG A 60 4.37 -2.63 14.53
N GLU A 61 3.49 -2.19 15.44
CA GLU A 61 2.61 -3.10 16.20
C GLU A 61 1.48 -3.69 15.36
N THR A 62 1.29 -3.17 14.14
CA THR A 62 0.25 -3.61 13.20
C THR A 62 0.84 -4.44 12.07
N TRP A 63 -0.05 -5.10 11.33
CA TRP A 63 0.18 -5.54 9.98
C TRP A 63 -1.05 -5.23 9.13
N ILE A 64 -0.86 -5.08 7.84
CA ILE A 64 -1.84 -4.49 6.93
C ILE A 64 -2.49 -5.59 6.10
N TYR A 65 -3.81 -5.58 6.01
CA TYR A 65 -4.57 -6.34 5.02
C TYR A 65 -5.04 -5.41 3.92
N PHE A 66 -4.47 -5.59 2.71
CA PHE A 66 -4.77 -4.75 1.55
C PHE A 66 -5.85 -5.39 0.67
N LEU A 67 -6.84 -4.61 0.27
CA LEU A 67 -7.91 -5.05 -0.60
C LEU A 67 -8.36 -3.99 -1.61
N LEU A 68 -8.85 -4.46 -2.77
CA LEU A 68 -9.57 -3.64 -3.74
C LEU A 68 -11.07 -3.69 -3.42
N THR A 69 -11.69 -2.53 -3.18
CA THR A 69 -13.12 -2.43 -2.81
C THR A 69 -14.02 -3.16 -3.80
N ASP A 70 -13.79 -2.92 -5.10
CA ASP A 70 -14.57 -3.54 -6.18
C ASP A 70 -14.44 -5.07 -6.25
N ARG A 71 -13.36 -5.62 -5.69
CA ARG A 71 -12.97 -7.04 -5.87
C ARG A 71 -13.18 -7.90 -4.63
N PHE A 72 -13.43 -7.28 -3.49
CA PHE A 72 -13.39 -7.98 -2.23
C PHE A 72 -14.68 -8.75 -1.93
N ASN A 73 -15.82 -8.05 -1.80
CA ASN A 73 -17.10 -8.69 -1.45
C ASN A 73 -18.32 -7.82 -1.79
N ASN A 74 -19.43 -8.52 -2.08
CA ASN A 74 -20.77 -7.94 -2.12
C ASN A 74 -21.79 -9.01 -1.69
N PRO A 75 -22.39 -8.91 -0.49
CA PRO A 75 -23.33 -9.90 0.00
C PRO A 75 -24.67 -9.91 -0.74
N ALA A 76 -24.98 -8.85 -1.51
CA ALA A 76 -26.26 -8.69 -2.21
C ALA A 76 -26.22 -9.19 -3.67
N ALA A 77 -25.04 -9.42 -4.24
CA ALA A 77 -24.91 -9.78 -5.65
C ALA A 77 -23.71 -10.70 -5.92
N GLN A 78 -23.75 -11.42 -7.02
CA GLN A 78 -22.59 -12.17 -7.52
C GLN A 78 -21.62 -11.22 -8.27
N PRO A 79 -20.32 -11.55 -8.37
CA PRO A 79 -19.40 -10.80 -9.22
C PRO A 79 -19.86 -10.81 -10.68
N ASN A 80 -19.67 -9.70 -11.36
CA ASN A 80 -20.07 -9.57 -12.77
C ASN A 80 -19.45 -10.63 -13.68
N SER A 81 -18.23 -11.07 -13.41
CA SER A 81 -17.57 -12.15 -14.17
C SER A 81 -18.34 -13.48 -14.15
N GLN A 82 -19.13 -13.74 -13.11
CA GLN A 82 -19.92 -14.97 -12.99
C GLN A 82 -21.30 -14.88 -13.64
N LEU A 83 -21.73 -13.66 -13.99
CA LEU A 83 -23.02 -13.44 -14.66
C LEU A 83 -22.94 -13.62 -16.16
N GLN A 84 -21.76 -13.82 -16.74
CA GLN A 84 -21.56 -13.97 -18.18
C GLN A 84 -21.56 -15.44 -18.60
N SER A 85 -22.29 -15.74 -19.70
CA SER A 85 -22.35 -17.07 -20.29
C SER A 85 -22.34 -16.95 -21.83
N PRO A 86 -21.40 -17.61 -22.54
CA PRO A 86 -20.30 -18.43 -22.02
C PRO A 86 -19.27 -17.57 -21.28
N PRO A 87 -18.40 -18.15 -20.43
CA PRO A 87 -17.32 -17.43 -19.80
C PRO A 87 -16.44 -16.76 -20.86
N VAL A 88 -16.30 -15.47 -20.77
CA VAL A 88 -15.44 -14.69 -21.67
C VAL A 88 -13.98 -14.90 -21.27
N ALA A 89 -13.05 -14.74 -22.22
CA ALA A 89 -11.64 -14.78 -21.91
C ALA A 89 -11.31 -13.80 -20.76
N TRP A 90 -10.49 -14.24 -19.82
CA TRP A 90 -10.24 -13.58 -18.56
C TRP A 90 -9.88 -12.09 -18.67
N ASN A 91 -8.95 -11.75 -19.55
CA ASN A 91 -8.54 -10.37 -19.82
C ASN A 91 -9.67 -9.46 -20.36
N GLN A 92 -10.78 -10.04 -20.83
CA GLN A 92 -11.95 -9.30 -21.26
C GLN A 92 -13.00 -9.11 -20.16
N THR A 93 -12.94 -9.95 -19.10
CA THR A 93 -13.97 -9.97 -18.04
C THR A 93 -13.52 -9.22 -16.79
N TYR A 94 -12.23 -9.16 -16.50
CA TYR A 94 -11.74 -8.63 -15.24
C TYR A 94 -11.19 -7.21 -15.31
N ASN A 95 -11.07 -6.62 -16.47
CA ASN A 95 -10.75 -5.21 -16.65
C ASN A 95 -11.92 -4.26 -16.34
N PHE A 96 -13.09 -4.77 -15.98
CA PHE A 96 -14.26 -3.98 -15.60
C PHE A 96 -14.78 -4.37 -14.21
N ARG A 97 -15.71 -3.57 -13.70
CA ARG A 97 -16.23 -3.69 -12.34
C ARG A 97 -16.83 -5.06 -12.04
N GLN A 98 -16.47 -5.59 -10.89
CA GLN A 98 -17.05 -6.81 -10.36
C GLN A 98 -18.23 -6.52 -9.40
N GLY A 99 -18.28 -5.35 -8.81
CA GLY A 99 -19.40 -4.88 -7.99
C GLY A 99 -19.24 -5.05 -6.49
N GLY A 100 -18.02 -5.10 -5.98
CA GLY A 100 -17.75 -5.03 -4.56
C GLY A 100 -18.17 -3.70 -3.93
N THR A 101 -18.53 -3.70 -2.65
CA THR A 101 -19.11 -2.56 -1.94
C THR A 101 -18.47 -2.33 -0.57
N PHE A 102 -18.61 -1.11 0.00
CA PHE A 102 -18.20 -0.84 1.39
C PHE A 102 -18.94 -1.74 2.39
N LYS A 103 -20.23 -1.97 2.16
CA LYS A 103 -21.01 -2.92 2.96
C LYS A 103 -20.45 -4.34 2.88
N GLY A 104 -19.93 -4.71 1.71
CA GLY A 104 -19.26 -5.99 1.52
C GLY A 104 -18.01 -6.13 2.37
N ILE A 105 -17.22 -5.07 2.53
CA ILE A 105 -16.05 -5.07 3.42
C ILE A 105 -16.51 -5.10 4.88
N GLU A 106 -17.47 -4.26 5.26
CA GLU A 106 -17.98 -4.15 6.62
C GLU A 106 -18.41 -5.52 7.19
N VAL A 107 -19.17 -6.29 6.43
CA VAL A 107 -19.65 -7.62 6.89
C VAL A 107 -18.53 -8.67 7.04
N GLN A 108 -17.35 -8.43 6.48
CA GLN A 108 -16.19 -9.31 6.59
C GLN A 108 -15.13 -8.82 7.61
N LEU A 109 -15.40 -7.76 8.36
CA LEU A 109 -14.43 -7.24 9.34
C LEU A 109 -14.07 -8.25 10.43
N ASP A 110 -15.00 -9.11 10.85
CA ASP A 110 -14.70 -10.18 11.82
C ASP A 110 -13.78 -11.23 11.21
N TYR A 111 -13.95 -11.56 9.94
CA TYR A 111 -13.04 -12.45 9.21
C TYR A 111 -11.61 -11.88 9.16
N ILE A 112 -11.47 -10.57 8.88
CA ILE A 112 -10.18 -9.87 8.84
C ILE A 112 -9.57 -9.78 10.26
N ALA A 113 -10.38 -9.42 11.27
CA ALA A 113 -9.93 -9.36 12.66
C ALA A 113 -9.39 -10.70 13.17
N GLN A 114 -10.03 -11.83 12.80
CA GLN A 114 -9.59 -13.17 13.15
C GLN A 114 -8.28 -13.61 12.48
N LEU A 115 -7.90 -13.00 11.35
CA LEU A 115 -6.56 -13.15 10.79
C LEU A 115 -5.50 -12.46 11.68
N GLY A 116 -5.92 -11.50 12.50
CA GLY A 116 -5.06 -10.70 13.35
C GLY A 116 -4.62 -9.37 12.73
N ALA A 117 -5.15 -8.98 11.57
CA ALA A 117 -4.88 -7.67 10.98
C ALA A 117 -5.40 -6.56 11.89
N ARG A 118 -4.58 -5.52 12.09
CA ARG A 118 -4.94 -4.32 12.87
C ARG A 118 -5.03 -3.07 12.01
N ALA A 119 -4.81 -3.21 10.71
CA ALA A 119 -5.05 -2.18 9.72
C ALA A 119 -5.57 -2.81 8.42
N ILE A 120 -6.52 -2.15 7.77
CA ILE A 120 -6.93 -2.44 6.40
C ILE A 120 -6.51 -1.28 5.50
N TRP A 121 -5.95 -1.61 4.34
CA TRP A 121 -5.72 -0.65 3.28
C TRP A 121 -6.75 -0.91 2.19
N ILE A 122 -7.56 0.11 1.86
CA ILE A 122 -8.59 0.06 0.84
C ILE A 122 -8.18 0.91 -0.37
N SER A 123 -8.48 0.40 -1.58
CA SER A 123 -8.25 1.13 -2.84
C SER A 123 -8.97 2.49 -2.84
N PRO A 124 -8.59 3.44 -3.74
CA PRO A 124 -9.17 4.78 -3.77
C PRO A 124 -10.70 4.76 -3.86
N VAL A 125 -11.33 5.64 -3.09
CA VAL A 125 -12.79 5.67 -2.90
C VAL A 125 -13.47 6.90 -3.50
N LEU A 126 -12.69 7.84 -4.04
CA LEU A 126 -13.21 9.08 -4.60
C LEU A 126 -13.84 8.83 -5.97
N LYS A 127 -14.76 9.71 -6.34
CA LYS A 127 -15.56 9.55 -7.55
C LYS A 127 -14.67 9.60 -8.80
N ASN A 128 -14.77 8.55 -9.59
CA ASN A 128 -14.16 8.42 -10.92
C ASN A 128 -15.20 8.71 -12.01
N PRO A 129 -14.79 9.00 -13.26
CA PRO A 129 -15.72 9.16 -14.38
C PRO A 129 -16.61 7.94 -14.58
N LEU A 130 -17.73 8.13 -15.26
CA LEU A 130 -18.61 7.03 -15.64
C LEU A 130 -17.90 6.07 -16.60
N PRO A 131 -18.25 4.77 -16.58
CA PRO A 131 -17.56 3.74 -17.36
C PRO A 131 -17.46 4.01 -18.86
N ASP A 132 -18.49 4.66 -19.40
CA ASP A 132 -18.64 4.80 -20.87
C ASP A 132 -17.87 6.00 -21.43
N THR A 133 -17.13 6.75 -20.62
CA THR A 133 -16.58 8.05 -21.02
C THR A 133 -15.06 8.08 -21.21
N ALA A 134 -14.34 7.06 -20.75
CA ALA A 134 -12.89 6.97 -20.90
C ALA A 134 -12.55 5.75 -21.77
N PRO A 135 -12.14 5.94 -23.04
CA PRO A 135 -11.81 4.82 -23.93
C PRO A 135 -10.69 3.92 -23.43
N ASP A 136 -9.73 4.49 -22.71
CA ASP A 136 -8.56 3.76 -22.18
C ASP A 136 -8.81 3.10 -20.83
N TRP A 137 -9.83 3.57 -20.07
CA TRP A 137 -10.17 3.11 -18.73
C TRP A 137 -11.68 2.91 -18.57
N PRO A 138 -12.29 2.06 -19.39
CA PRO A 138 -13.75 2.04 -19.57
C PRO A 138 -14.53 1.80 -18.28
N TYR A 139 -13.87 1.33 -17.22
CA TYR A 139 -14.61 0.89 -16.03
C TYR A 139 -14.07 1.38 -14.71
N ASN A 140 -12.91 2.05 -14.67
CA ASN A 140 -12.32 2.72 -13.49
C ASN A 140 -12.59 2.02 -12.14
N TYR A 141 -12.61 0.69 -12.13
CA TYR A 141 -12.98 -0.12 -10.97
C TYR A 141 -11.97 0.00 -9.82
N HIS A 142 -10.74 0.35 -10.17
CA HIS A 142 -9.62 0.49 -9.25
C HIS A 142 -9.64 1.78 -8.44
N GLY A 143 -10.36 2.83 -8.91
CA GLY A 143 -10.51 4.09 -8.21
C GLY A 143 -9.42 5.14 -8.46
N TYR A 144 -8.35 4.84 -9.21
CA TYR A 144 -7.20 5.76 -9.37
C TYR A 144 -7.46 6.94 -10.31
N ALA A 145 -8.48 6.91 -11.14
CA ALA A 145 -8.84 7.99 -12.04
C ALA A 145 -9.85 8.96 -11.37
N THR A 146 -9.41 9.74 -10.41
CA THR A 146 -10.29 10.64 -9.65
C THR A 146 -10.75 11.82 -10.49
N GLN A 147 -12.08 12.02 -10.56
CA GLN A 147 -12.73 13.17 -11.19
C GLN A 147 -13.25 14.17 -10.16
N ASP A 148 -13.86 13.67 -9.08
CA ASP A 148 -14.34 14.51 -7.97
C ASP A 148 -13.64 14.12 -6.66
N PHE A 149 -12.83 15.02 -6.16
CA PHE A 149 -11.98 14.79 -4.99
C PHE A 149 -12.71 15.02 -3.65
N LEU A 150 -13.98 15.42 -3.66
CA LEU A 150 -14.78 15.64 -2.45
C LEU A 150 -15.95 14.67 -2.32
N THR A 151 -16.23 13.90 -3.37
CA THR A 151 -17.37 12.99 -3.42
C THR A 151 -16.90 11.54 -3.37
N ILE A 152 -17.52 10.73 -2.52
CA ILE A 152 -17.31 9.29 -2.49
C ILE A 152 -18.02 8.63 -3.67
N ASP A 153 -17.34 7.72 -4.35
CA ASP A 153 -17.87 7.05 -5.55
C ASP A 153 -19.09 6.19 -5.20
N GLY A 154 -20.24 6.58 -5.74
CA GLY A 154 -21.51 5.89 -5.52
C GLY A 154 -21.49 4.42 -5.96
N ARG A 155 -20.58 4.08 -6.88
CA ARG A 155 -20.45 2.70 -7.38
C ARG A 155 -19.99 1.71 -6.31
N PHE A 156 -19.44 2.18 -5.18
CA PHE A 156 -19.10 1.34 -4.02
C PHE A 156 -20.22 1.23 -2.98
N ALA A 157 -21.37 1.88 -3.21
CA ALA A 157 -22.55 1.79 -2.37
C ALA A 157 -23.50 0.66 -2.80
N THR A 158 -24.31 0.22 -1.87
CA THR A 158 -25.34 -0.81 -2.12
C THR A 158 -26.45 -0.35 -3.07
N ASP A 159 -26.75 0.96 -3.13
CA ASP A 159 -27.76 1.56 -4.00
C ASP A 159 -27.18 2.32 -5.21
N GLY A 160 -25.86 2.37 -5.34
CA GLY A 160 -25.17 3.07 -6.44
C GLY A 160 -25.10 4.59 -6.27
N THR A 161 -25.47 5.15 -5.11
CA THR A 161 -25.47 6.61 -4.90
C THR A 161 -24.30 7.08 -4.02
N SER A 162 -23.73 8.24 -4.34
CA SER A 162 -22.64 8.83 -3.55
C SER A 162 -23.05 9.17 -2.11
N ALA A 163 -24.30 9.53 -1.90
CA ALA A 163 -24.83 9.83 -0.56
C ALA A 163 -24.86 8.58 0.33
N THR A 164 -25.21 7.43 -0.22
CA THR A 164 -25.15 6.14 0.48
C THR A 164 -23.70 5.68 0.61
N ALA A 165 -22.88 5.85 -0.40
CA ALA A 165 -21.45 5.52 -0.35
C ALA A 165 -20.73 6.21 0.83
N ALA A 166 -20.97 7.50 1.03
CA ALA A 166 -20.40 8.24 2.15
C ALA A 166 -20.86 7.70 3.51
N LYS A 167 -22.14 7.31 3.64
CA LYS A 167 -22.66 6.70 4.88
C LYS A 167 -22.08 5.30 5.12
N GLU A 168 -22.01 4.47 4.08
CA GLU A 168 -21.46 3.13 4.19
C GLU A 168 -19.95 3.13 4.46
N LEU A 169 -19.20 4.07 3.88
CA LEU A 169 -17.78 4.25 4.20
C LEU A 169 -17.60 4.65 5.68
N THR A 170 -18.42 5.58 6.17
CA THR A 170 -18.41 5.97 7.60
C THR A 170 -18.70 4.76 8.48
N ALA A 171 -19.75 3.99 8.17
CA ALA A 171 -20.14 2.80 8.93
C ALA A 171 -19.03 1.73 8.92
N LEU A 172 -18.40 1.50 7.77
CA LEU A 172 -17.26 0.59 7.63
C LEU A 172 -16.10 1.01 8.55
N ILE A 173 -15.72 2.28 8.55
CA ILE A 173 -14.61 2.81 9.35
C ILE A 173 -14.92 2.71 10.84
N GLU A 174 -16.10 3.12 11.25
CA GLU A 174 -16.54 3.00 12.65
C GLU A 174 -16.59 1.53 13.12
N ALA A 175 -17.07 0.62 12.27
CA ALA A 175 -17.10 -0.81 12.56
C ALA A 175 -15.68 -1.42 12.62
N ALA A 176 -14.75 -0.92 11.82
CA ALA A 176 -13.33 -1.30 11.88
C ALA A 176 -12.69 -0.81 13.19
N HIS A 177 -12.88 0.46 13.55
CA HIS A 177 -12.40 1.05 14.81
C HIS A 177 -12.93 0.29 16.03
N ALA A 178 -14.19 -0.10 16.01
CA ALA A 178 -14.79 -0.90 17.10
C ALA A 178 -14.16 -2.30 17.27
N ARG A 179 -13.38 -2.76 16.28
CA ARG A 179 -12.59 -3.99 16.31
C ARG A 179 -11.09 -3.76 16.52
N GLY A 180 -10.69 -2.52 16.74
CA GLY A 180 -9.27 -2.13 16.85
C GLY A 180 -8.53 -2.14 15.51
N ILE A 181 -9.25 -2.13 14.40
CA ILE A 181 -8.69 -2.09 13.04
C ILE A 181 -8.71 -0.65 12.55
N ARG A 182 -7.56 -0.15 12.12
CA ARG A 182 -7.39 1.16 11.49
C ARG A 182 -7.63 1.09 9.99
N VAL A 183 -8.04 2.21 9.39
CA VAL A 183 -8.32 2.28 7.97
C VAL A 183 -7.31 3.20 7.28
N ILE A 184 -6.55 2.60 6.37
CA ILE A 184 -5.61 3.27 5.48
C ILE A 184 -6.34 3.51 4.16
N LEU A 185 -6.45 4.77 3.78
CA LEU A 185 -7.04 5.12 2.49
C LEU A 185 -5.94 5.27 1.44
N ASP A 186 -6.13 4.61 0.31
CA ASP A 186 -5.31 4.89 -0.89
C ASP A 186 -5.73 6.22 -1.51
N ILE A 187 -4.76 7.08 -1.78
CA ILE A 187 -5.01 8.42 -2.32
C ILE A 187 -4.12 8.73 -3.51
N VAL A 188 -4.63 9.56 -4.39
CA VAL A 188 -3.93 10.04 -5.59
C VAL A 188 -3.70 11.54 -5.47
N ILE A 189 -2.43 11.97 -5.55
CA ILE A 189 -2.05 13.39 -5.51
C ILE A 189 -1.35 13.85 -6.79
N ASN A 190 -0.94 12.92 -7.64
CA ASN A 190 -0.21 13.20 -8.87
C ASN A 190 -1.12 13.63 -10.03
N HIS A 191 -2.32 13.06 -10.14
CA HIS A 191 -3.17 13.23 -11.32
C HIS A 191 -4.66 13.22 -11.00
N SER A 192 -5.45 13.68 -11.95
CA SER A 192 -6.90 13.46 -12.04
C SER A 192 -7.21 12.47 -13.17
N ALA A 193 -8.49 12.11 -13.31
CA ALA A 193 -9.02 11.45 -14.49
C ALA A 193 -8.79 12.28 -15.76
N GLU A 194 -9.19 11.72 -16.90
CA GLU A 194 -9.32 12.46 -18.15
C GLU A 194 -10.51 13.45 -18.04
N VAL A 195 -10.21 14.68 -17.65
CA VAL A 195 -11.20 15.73 -17.38
C VAL A 195 -11.25 16.80 -18.48
N PHE A 196 -10.38 16.69 -19.49
CA PHE A 196 -10.33 17.54 -20.67
C PHE A 196 -9.68 16.81 -21.84
N LYS A 197 -9.93 17.28 -23.07
CA LYS A 197 -9.19 16.89 -24.28
C LYS A 197 -8.17 17.96 -24.63
N TYR A 198 -7.03 17.53 -25.11
CA TYR A 198 -6.04 18.42 -25.73
C TYR A 198 -6.51 18.86 -27.12
N ILE A 199 -6.15 20.08 -27.52
CA ILE A 199 -6.20 20.49 -28.91
C ILE A 199 -4.78 20.44 -29.46
N TYR A 200 -4.39 19.25 -29.89
CA TYR A 200 -3.05 19.01 -30.41
C TYR A 200 -3.09 18.95 -31.95
N GLN A 201 -2.23 19.71 -32.62
CA GLN A 201 -2.22 19.88 -34.09
C GLN A 201 -3.61 20.21 -34.68
N GLY A 202 -4.37 21.03 -33.94
CA GLY A 202 -5.70 21.49 -34.37
C GLY A 202 -6.84 20.46 -34.22
N ARG A 203 -6.63 19.36 -33.50
CA ARG A 203 -7.65 18.31 -33.28
C ARG A 203 -7.78 17.95 -31.79
N PRO A 204 -9.00 17.70 -31.31
CA PRO A 204 -9.18 17.11 -30.00
C PRO A 204 -8.52 15.72 -29.93
N THR A 205 -7.76 15.48 -28.87
CA THR A 205 -7.09 14.20 -28.61
C THR A 205 -7.04 13.89 -27.12
N ASP A 206 -7.10 12.61 -26.78
CA ASP A 206 -7.03 12.12 -25.40
C ASP A 206 -5.61 12.22 -24.85
N SER A 207 -4.63 11.91 -25.71
CA SER A 207 -3.23 11.95 -25.35
C SER A 207 -2.37 12.22 -26.59
N PHE A 208 -1.15 12.67 -26.35
CA PHE A 208 -0.09 12.80 -27.35
C PHE A 208 1.27 12.58 -26.69
N SER A 209 2.26 12.18 -27.47
CA SER A 209 3.63 12.07 -27.05
C SER A 209 4.49 12.97 -27.93
N ASP A 210 5.04 14.02 -27.35
CA ASP A 210 5.88 15.00 -28.04
C ASP A 210 7.03 15.41 -27.13
N ALA A 211 8.23 14.93 -27.43
CA ALA A 211 9.42 15.17 -26.62
C ALA A 211 9.78 16.68 -26.52
N VAL A 212 9.43 17.48 -27.53
CA VAL A 212 9.70 18.94 -27.52
C VAL A 212 8.79 19.62 -26.50
N ILE A 213 7.50 19.27 -26.49
CA ILE A 213 6.54 19.83 -25.53
C ILE A 213 6.81 19.29 -24.13
N LEU A 214 7.08 17.98 -24.01
CA LEU A 214 7.34 17.32 -22.72
C LEU A 214 8.54 17.95 -21.99
N ASN A 215 9.61 18.25 -22.71
CA ASN A 215 10.86 18.79 -22.17
C ASN A 215 11.04 20.30 -22.40
N GLY A 216 10.07 20.95 -23.04
CA GLY A 216 10.11 22.37 -23.37
C GLY A 216 9.88 23.29 -22.18
N PRO A 217 10.10 24.62 -22.36
CA PRO A 217 9.77 25.60 -21.34
C PRO A 217 8.26 25.71 -21.14
N PRO A 218 7.78 26.20 -19.97
CA PRO A 218 6.38 26.54 -19.78
C PRO A 218 5.90 27.59 -20.81
N GLY A 219 4.67 27.38 -21.30
CA GLY A 219 4.01 28.28 -22.25
C GLY A 219 3.73 27.66 -23.63
N ASP A 220 4.34 26.52 -23.93
CA ASP A 220 4.15 25.82 -25.22
C ASP A 220 3.05 24.72 -25.12
N GLU A 221 2.35 24.62 -23.99
CA GLU A 221 1.33 23.62 -23.76
C GLU A 221 0.11 23.83 -24.69
N PRO A 222 -0.43 22.75 -25.29
CA PRO A 222 -1.58 22.86 -26.16
C PRO A 222 -2.83 23.37 -25.42
N PRO A 223 -3.75 24.08 -26.11
CA PRO A 223 -5.05 24.42 -25.56
C PRO A 223 -5.83 23.17 -25.17
N ILE A 224 -6.74 23.33 -24.21
CA ILE A 224 -7.59 22.25 -23.70
C ILE A 224 -9.07 22.64 -23.80
N GLN A 225 -9.90 21.61 -23.89
CA GLN A 225 -11.34 21.75 -23.93
C GLN A 225 -12.00 20.86 -22.89
N TRP A 226 -13.06 21.35 -22.26
CA TRP A 226 -13.89 20.60 -21.34
C TRP A 226 -14.50 19.37 -22.03
N ILE A 227 -14.61 18.31 -21.26
CA ILE A 227 -15.45 17.16 -21.62
C ILE A 227 -16.59 17.02 -20.60
N ASP A 228 -17.71 16.49 -21.06
CA ASP A 228 -18.83 16.12 -20.19
C ASP A 228 -18.73 14.67 -19.74
N GLY A 229 -19.69 14.27 -18.89
CA GLY A 229 -19.78 12.90 -18.37
C GLY A 229 -19.99 11.82 -19.45
N SER A 230 -20.21 12.18 -20.72
CA SER A 230 -20.20 11.26 -21.85
C SER A 230 -18.85 11.21 -22.59
N GLY A 231 -17.84 11.98 -22.14
CA GLY A 231 -16.57 12.17 -22.84
C GLY A 231 -16.64 13.10 -24.06
N ALA A 232 -17.80 13.72 -24.32
CA ALA A 232 -17.95 14.63 -25.45
C ALA A 232 -17.29 15.98 -25.14
N VAL A 233 -16.57 16.50 -26.15
CA VAL A 233 -15.94 17.83 -26.08
C VAL A 233 -17.03 18.91 -26.06
N ARG A 234 -16.93 19.85 -25.12
CA ARG A 234 -17.90 20.92 -24.92
C ARG A 234 -17.38 22.27 -25.40
N SER A 235 -16.50 22.89 -24.67
CA SER A 235 -16.01 24.26 -24.93
C SER A 235 -14.53 24.40 -24.54
N ALA A 236 -13.93 25.51 -24.94
CA ALA A 236 -12.62 25.89 -24.42
C ALA A 236 -12.66 25.96 -22.89
N TRP A 237 -11.50 25.74 -22.29
CA TRP A 237 -11.34 25.78 -20.83
C TRP A 237 -11.88 27.09 -20.23
N GLN A 238 -12.61 26.94 -19.14
CA GLN A 238 -13.07 28.03 -18.30
C GLN A 238 -12.64 27.77 -16.87
N ASN A 239 -12.31 28.81 -16.13
CA ASN A 239 -11.85 28.71 -14.73
C ASN A 239 -12.99 28.40 -13.74
N THR A 240 -14.17 28.15 -14.26
CA THR A 240 -15.35 27.67 -13.55
C THR A 240 -16.05 26.63 -14.41
N PRO A 241 -16.82 25.70 -13.85
CA PRO A 241 -17.59 24.76 -14.62
C PRO A 241 -18.45 25.43 -15.67
N PRO A 242 -18.63 24.85 -16.86
CA PRO A 242 -19.55 25.36 -17.85
C PRO A 242 -20.97 25.50 -17.28
N ALA A 243 -21.74 26.45 -17.80
CA ALA A 243 -23.14 26.60 -17.41
C ALA A 243 -23.92 25.30 -17.64
N GLY A 244 -24.59 24.80 -16.61
CA GLY A 244 -25.32 23.54 -16.65
C GLY A 244 -24.43 22.29 -16.48
N ALA A 245 -23.19 22.43 -16.02
CA ALA A 245 -22.33 21.30 -15.68
C ALA A 245 -22.97 20.41 -14.60
N ASN A 246 -22.84 19.10 -14.79
CA ASN A 246 -23.31 18.07 -13.89
C ASN A 246 -22.16 17.53 -13.03
N ALA A 247 -22.48 16.72 -12.05
CA ALA A 247 -21.48 16.05 -11.21
C ALA A 247 -20.54 15.09 -11.97
N ASP A 248 -20.91 14.69 -13.17
CA ASP A 248 -20.10 13.82 -14.03
C ASP A 248 -19.26 14.61 -15.05
N ASP A 249 -19.40 15.94 -15.10
CA ASP A 249 -18.67 16.80 -16.03
C ASP A 249 -17.39 17.34 -15.38
N ALA A 250 -16.35 17.51 -16.19
CA ALA A 250 -15.12 18.20 -15.81
C ALA A 250 -14.42 17.64 -14.54
N VAL A 251 -13.86 18.50 -13.69
CA VAL A 251 -13.17 18.13 -12.45
C VAL A 251 -13.76 18.89 -11.26
N TRP A 252 -13.88 18.24 -10.11
CA TRP A 252 -14.35 18.83 -8.86
C TRP A 252 -13.32 18.63 -7.75
N PRO A 253 -13.16 19.53 -6.77
CA PRO A 253 -13.91 20.81 -6.63
C PRO A 253 -13.55 21.85 -7.68
N VAL A 254 -14.40 22.89 -7.78
CA VAL A 254 -14.16 24.05 -8.66
C VAL A 254 -12.79 24.69 -8.43
N ASP A 255 -12.26 24.57 -7.22
CA ASP A 255 -10.93 25.06 -6.85
C ASP A 255 -9.80 24.46 -7.73
N LEU A 256 -9.91 23.20 -8.16
CA LEU A 256 -8.96 22.58 -9.11
C LEU A 256 -9.11 23.08 -10.53
N GLN A 257 -10.22 23.71 -10.87
CA GLN A 257 -10.48 24.29 -12.20
C GLN A 257 -10.02 25.75 -12.30
N ALA A 258 -9.63 26.39 -11.20
CA ALA A 258 -9.37 27.82 -11.15
C ALA A 258 -8.36 28.32 -12.19
N HIS A 259 -7.50 27.42 -12.68
CA HIS A 259 -6.55 27.77 -13.75
C HIS A 259 -6.14 26.52 -14.55
N PRO A 260 -6.00 26.61 -15.91
CA PRO A 260 -5.52 25.49 -16.72
C PRO A 260 -4.09 25.06 -16.37
N ASP A 261 -3.25 25.98 -15.86
CA ASP A 261 -1.89 25.68 -15.43
C ASP A 261 -1.80 24.87 -14.13
N PHE A 262 -2.93 24.51 -13.51
CA PHE A 262 -2.97 23.49 -12.45
C PHE A 262 -2.78 22.08 -13.00
N PHE A 263 -2.88 21.93 -14.30
CA PHE A 263 -2.56 20.71 -15.03
C PHE A 263 -1.32 20.91 -15.88
N ARG A 264 -0.44 19.90 -15.92
CA ARG A 264 0.85 20.01 -16.64
C ARG A 264 0.69 20.19 -18.14
N ARG A 265 -0.31 19.57 -18.74
CA ARG A 265 -0.68 19.70 -20.17
C ARG A 265 0.45 19.41 -21.16
N ARG A 266 1.32 18.45 -20.87
CA ARG A 266 2.48 18.10 -21.69
C ARG A 266 2.36 16.78 -22.43
N GLY A 267 1.16 16.19 -22.42
CA GLY A 267 0.94 14.87 -23.00
C GLY A 267 1.47 13.75 -22.11
N SER A 268 1.47 12.54 -22.62
CA SER A 268 1.91 11.35 -21.89
C SER A 268 3.44 11.23 -21.88
N PHE A 269 3.98 10.79 -20.76
CA PHE A 269 5.40 10.44 -20.67
C PHE A 269 5.69 9.12 -21.40
N PHE A 270 6.94 8.92 -21.77
CA PHE A 270 7.40 7.67 -22.35
C PHE A 270 7.72 6.65 -21.24
N PRO A 271 7.11 5.46 -21.22
CA PRO A 271 7.44 4.44 -20.25
C PRO A 271 8.92 4.07 -20.31
N GLY A 272 9.59 4.03 -19.16
CA GLY A 272 11.00 3.59 -19.04
C GLY A 272 12.06 4.69 -19.11
N GLU A 273 11.71 5.94 -19.29
CA GLU A 273 12.66 7.05 -19.14
C GLU A 273 12.63 7.57 -17.69
N PRO A 274 13.69 7.36 -16.90
CA PRO A 274 13.80 8.04 -15.62
C PRO A 274 13.92 9.55 -15.87
N PRO A 275 13.11 10.37 -15.21
CA PRO A 275 13.17 11.80 -15.40
C PRO A 275 14.49 12.37 -14.86
N PRO A 276 15.06 13.38 -15.53
CA PRO A 276 16.11 14.15 -14.93
C PRO A 276 15.57 14.83 -13.65
N GLY A 277 16.12 14.48 -12.50
CA GLY A 277 15.73 15.04 -11.21
C GLY A 277 14.73 14.24 -10.39
N GLY A 278 14.46 12.98 -10.76
CA GLY A 278 13.81 12.00 -9.87
C GLY A 278 12.28 11.92 -9.92
N PHE A 279 11.59 12.70 -10.76
CA PHE A 279 10.13 12.58 -10.95
C PHE A 279 9.74 12.71 -12.42
N ILE A 280 8.64 12.08 -12.81
CA ILE A 280 8.19 12.02 -14.20
C ILE A 280 7.23 13.17 -14.49
N LYS A 281 7.49 13.92 -15.55
CA LYS A 281 6.66 15.03 -16.04
C LYS A 281 5.82 14.57 -17.21
N GLY A 282 4.51 14.58 -17.04
CA GLY A 282 3.57 14.21 -18.08
C GLY A 282 2.41 13.37 -17.54
N ASP A 283 1.41 13.19 -18.41
CA ASP A 283 0.22 12.43 -18.07
C ASP A 283 0.52 10.92 -17.95
N PHE A 284 -0.09 10.29 -16.99
CA PHE A 284 -0.06 8.84 -16.86
C PHE A 284 -1.16 8.23 -17.75
N GLY A 285 -0.81 7.88 -18.97
CA GLY A 285 -1.80 7.51 -19.98
C GLY A 285 -2.71 8.69 -20.34
N SER A 286 -4.02 8.55 -20.14
CA SER A 286 -5.01 9.62 -20.32
C SER A 286 -5.29 10.41 -19.03
N MET A 287 -4.74 10.01 -17.88
CA MET A 287 -4.92 10.70 -16.60
C MET A 287 -4.08 11.97 -16.54
N ARG A 288 -4.69 13.10 -16.15
CA ARG A 288 -4.14 14.45 -16.23
C ARG A 288 -3.24 14.78 -15.05
N GLN A 289 -1.93 14.94 -15.30
CA GLN A 289 -0.97 15.29 -14.24
C GLN A 289 -1.25 16.67 -13.68
N LEU A 290 -1.34 16.75 -12.36
CA LEU A 290 -1.44 18.00 -11.60
C LEU A 290 -0.06 18.65 -11.45
N VAL A 291 -0.01 19.98 -11.47
CA VAL A 291 1.24 20.75 -11.29
C VAL A 291 1.44 21.04 -9.81
N ALA A 292 2.42 20.40 -9.26
CA ALA A 292 2.75 20.54 -7.85
C ALA A 292 3.80 21.60 -7.58
N GLU A 293 4.48 22.07 -8.62
CA GLU A 293 5.59 23.02 -8.49
C GLU A 293 5.13 24.39 -8.02
N TYR A 294 6.12 25.15 -7.57
CA TYR A 294 5.98 26.56 -7.31
C TYR A 294 5.60 27.31 -8.60
N LEU A 295 4.44 27.94 -8.58
CA LEU A 295 4.05 28.83 -9.66
C LEU A 295 4.80 30.15 -9.54
N ALA A 296 5.54 30.52 -10.59
CA ALA A 296 6.28 31.77 -10.63
C ALA A 296 5.34 32.98 -10.42
N ALA A 297 5.85 34.03 -9.82
CA ALA A 297 5.10 35.26 -9.60
C ALA A 297 4.90 36.02 -10.92
N SER A 298 3.89 35.64 -11.68
CA SER A 298 3.44 36.42 -12.84
C SER A 298 2.17 37.21 -12.45
N PRO A 299 1.85 38.31 -13.15
CA PRO A 299 0.61 39.03 -12.92
C PRO A 299 -0.66 38.21 -13.04
N THR A 300 -0.63 37.16 -13.87
CA THR A 300 -1.75 36.22 -14.06
C THR A 300 -1.86 35.18 -12.95
N GLN A 301 -0.75 34.82 -12.31
CA GLN A 301 -0.69 33.77 -11.28
C GLN A 301 -0.74 34.33 -9.85
N LEU A 302 -0.42 35.62 -9.65
CA LEU A 302 -0.44 36.26 -8.34
C LEU A 302 -1.81 36.14 -7.62
N PRO A 303 -2.97 36.33 -8.26
CA PRO A 303 -4.27 36.11 -7.62
C PRO A 303 -4.45 34.70 -7.08
N LEU A 304 -3.98 33.68 -7.82
CA LEU A 304 -4.05 32.27 -7.40
C LEU A 304 -3.18 32.02 -6.18
N ARG A 305 -1.98 32.61 -6.14
CA ARG A 305 -1.08 32.51 -4.98
C ARG A 305 -1.62 33.21 -3.75
N ILE A 306 -2.37 34.31 -3.93
CA ILE A 306 -3.06 34.99 -2.82
C ILE A 306 -4.20 34.11 -2.30
N GLN A 307 -4.94 33.49 -3.18
CA GLN A 307 -6.10 32.65 -2.82
C GLN A 307 -5.71 31.29 -2.24
N TYR A 308 -4.74 30.60 -2.83
CA TYR A 308 -4.39 29.22 -2.52
C TYR A 308 -2.99 29.06 -1.90
N GLY A 309 -2.21 30.14 -1.79
CA GLY A 309 -0.84 30.10 -1.29
C GLY A 309 0.20 29.89 -2.38
N GLN A 310 1.44 29.72 -1.96
CA GLN A 310 2.61 29.69 -2.84
C GLN A 310 2.63 28.46 -3.77
N TYR A 311 2.01 27.37 -3.34
CA TYR A 311 1.82 26.12 -4.07
C TYR A 311 0.32 25.82 -4.19
N PRO A 312 -0.40 26.41 -5.13
CA PRO A 312 -1.86 26.36 -5.16
C PRO A 312 -2.43 24.96 -5.19
N VAL A 313 -1.93 24.09 -6.07
CA VAL A 313 -2.45 22.72 -6.23
C VAL A 313 -2.19 21.89 -4.97
N ILE A 314 -1.00 21.98 -4.38
CA ILE A 314 -0.68 21.29 -3.13
C ILE A 314 -1.63 21.72 -2.02
N ASN A 315 -1.85 23.03 -1.88
CA ASN A 315 -2.73 23.56 -0.83
C ASN A 315 -4.19 23.15 -1.04
N ILE A 316 -4.64 23.05 -2.28
CA ILE A 316 -5.96 22.48 -2.62
C ILE A 316 -6.03 21.02 -2.18
N LEU A 317 -5.04 20.20 -2.56
CA LEU A 317 -4.99 18.77 -2.20
C LEU A 317 -4.88 18.57 -0.69
N ILE A 318 -4.07 19.36 0.02
CA ILE A 318 -4.00 19.32 1.50
C ILE A 318 -5.39 19.55 2.10
N ARG A 319 -6.15 20.54 1.62
CA ARG A 319 -7.50 20.83 2.14
C ARG A 319 -8.50 19.73 1.81
N ILE A 320 -8.42 19.13 0.62
CA ILE A 320 -9.22 17.97 0.23
C ILE A 320 -8.98 16.81 1.20
N TYR A 321 -7.72 16.41 1.37
CA TYR A 321 -7.39 15.24 2.19
C TYR A 321 -7.56 15.50 3.70
N THR A 322 -7.37 16.75 4.15
CA THR A 322 -7.76 17.18 5.50
C THR A 322 -9.25 17.00 5.74
N TYR A 323 -10.08 17.39 4.76
CA TYR A 323 -11.53 17.15 4.83
C TYR A 323 -11.86 15.66 4.91
N LEU A 324 -11.23 14.80 4.09
CA LEU A 324 -11.50 13.37 4.12
C LEU A 324 -11.13 12.74 5.48
N ILE A 325 -10.00 13.14 6.07
CA ILE A 325 -9.63 12.69 7.43
C ILE A 325 -10.70 13.10 8.43
N ALA A 326 -11.16 14.36 8.38
CA ALA A 326 -12.13 14.87 9.32
C ALA A 326 -13.54 14.28 9.13
N ALA A 327 -13.98 14.10 7.89
CA ALA A 327 -15.31 13.61 7.55
C ALA A 327 -15.47 12.11 7.82
N PHE A 328 -14.44 11.31 7.57
CA PHE A 328 -14.51 9.86 7.62
C PHE A 328 -13.64 9.23 8.72
N ASP A 329 -12.89 10.02 9.46
CA ASP A 329 -12.01 9.54 10.55
C ASP A 329 -10.88 8.59 10.07
N ILE A 330 -10.31 8.85 8.90
CA ILE A 330 -9.21 8.08 8.29
C ILE A 330 -7.97 8.10 9.20
N ASP A 331 -7.21 7.00 9.23
CA ASP A 331 -6.07 6.82 10.14
C ASP A 331 -4.70 6.95 9.49
N ALA A 332 -4.62 6.69 8.18
CA ALA A 332 -3.38 6.74 7.41
C ALA A 332 -3.67 6.90 5.92
N PHE A 333 -2.66 7.28 5.14
CA PHE A 333 -2.71 7.28 3.68
C PHE A 333 -1.60 6.41 3.08
N ARG A 334 -1.95 5.61 2.09
CA ARG A 334 -1.05 5.17 1.03
C ARG A 334 -1.15 6.16 -0.11
N ILE A 335 -0.03 6.65 -0.58
CA ILE A 335 0.01 7.66 -1.65
C ILE A 335 0.46 6.99 -2.93
N ASP A 336 -0.43 7.01 -3.91
CA ASP A 336 -0.20 6.49 -5.25
C ASP A 336 0.86 7.29 -6.01
N THR A 337 1.68 6.61 -6.81
CA THR A 337 2.60 7.21 -7.79
C THR A 337 3.48 8.34 -7.23
N VAL A 338 4.00 8.22 -6.00
CA VAL A 338 4.82 9.26 -5.35
C VAL A 338 6.04 9.65 -6.16
N MET A 339 6.66 8.68 -6.86
CA MET A 339 7.84 8.94 -7.69
C MET A 339 7.59 9.88 -8.88
N TYR A 340 6.32 10.17 -9.19
CA TYR A 340 5.92 11.11 -10.26
C TYR A 340 5.63 12.52 -9.73
N VAL A 341 5.77 12.73 -8.43
CA VAL A 341 5.47 13.99 -7.74
C VAL A 341 6.78 14.64 -7.28
N GLU A 342 6.87 15.97 -7.40
CA GLU A 342 8.04 16.65 -6.91
C GLU A 342 8.24 16.43 -5.41
N PRO A 343 9.50 16.18 -4.97
CA PRO A 343 9.81 15.94 -3.55
C PRO A 343 9.33 17.06 -2.62
N ASP A 344 9.42 18.31 -3.03
CA ASP A 344 8.92 19.47 -2.27
C ASP A 344 7.40 19.41 -2.02
N MET A 345 6.63 18.91 -2.99
CA MET A 345 5.20 18.68 -2.82
C MET A 345 4.95 17.59 -1.78
N VAL A 346 5.62 16.46 -1.92
CA VAL A 346 5.49 15.31 -1.01
C VAL A 346 5.77 15.76 0.43
N ARG A 347 6.80 16.58 0.63
CA ARG A 347 7.14 17.17 1.93
C ARG A 347 6.04 18.08 2.47
N ASN A 348 5.61 19.07 1.69
CA ASN A 348 4.61 20.04 2.13
C ASN A 348 3.28 19.35 2.45
N PHE A 349 2.87 18.44 1.59
CA PHE A 349 1.69 17.61 1.79
C PHE A 349 1.80 16.79 3.09
N GLY A 350 2.87 16.01 3.22
CA GLY A 350 3.07 15.12 4.37
C GLY A 350 3.11 15.88 5.71
N ASN A 351 3.80 17.02 5.75
CA ASN A 351 3.84 17.86 6.96
C ASN A 351 2.47 18.40 7.33
N ALA A 352 1.75 19.00 6.37
CA ALA A 352 0.44 19.58 6.61
C ALA A 352 -0.60 18.53 7.06
N ILE A 353 -0.57 17.33 6.47
CA ILE A 353 -1.47 16.23 6.86
C ILE A 353 -1.18 15.78 8.30
N ARG A 354 0.10 15.62 8.68
CA ARG A 354 0.48 15.25 10.05
C ARG A 354 0.11 16.33 11.06
N GLU A 355 0.36 17.60 10.75
CA GLU A 355 -0.04 18.73 11.60
C GLU A 355 -1.55 18.74 11.86
N PHE A 356 -2.34 18.51 10.82
CA PHE A 356 -3.78 18.37 10.99
C PHE A 356 -4.13 17.14 11.84
N GLY A 357 -3.54 15.98 11.55
CA GLY A 357 -3.72 14.76 12.35
C GLY A 357 -3.47 15.02 13.85
N MET A 358 -2.33 15.66 14.15
CA MET A 358 -1.98 16.04 15.54
C MET A 358 -3.05 16.94 16.16
N SER A 359 -3.62 17.90 15.41
CA SER A 359 -4.63 18.83 15.91
C SER A 359 -5.96 18.18 16.31
N ILE A 360 -6.19 16.95 15.85
CA ILE A 360 -7.38 16.15 16.15
C ILE A 360 -7.08 14.85 16.90
N GLY A 361 -5.87 14.73 17.50
CA GLY A 361 -5.49 13.58 18.33
C GLY A 361 -4.93 12.37 17.58
N LYS A 362 -4.80 12.44 16.26
CA LYS A 362 -4.11 11.41 15.45
C LYS A 362 -2.61 11.71 15.43
N GLN A 363 -1.94 11.52 16.58
CA GLN A 363 -0.56 11.93 16.82
C GLN A 363 0.47 11.26 15.90
N ASN A 364 0.16 10.09 15.40
CA ASN A 364 1.01 9.28 14.55
C ASN A 364 0.27 8.93 13.25
N PHE A 365 -0.32 9.94 12.59
CA PHE A 365 -0.93 9.75 11.27
C PHE A 365 0.14 9.28 10.29
N PHE A 366 -0.06 8.13 9.66
CA PHE A 366 0.96 7.45 8.88
C PHE A 366 0.81 7.70 7.39
N LEU A 367 1.92 8.00 6.73
CA LEU A 367 2.00 8.23 5.30
C LEU A 367 3.04 7.32 4.69
N PHE A 368 2.65 6.44 3.78
CA PHE A 368 3.61 5.68 3.00
C PHE A 368 3.30 5.77 1.51
N GLY A 369 4.35 5.78 0.70
CA GLY A 369 4.26 6.05 -0.74
C GLY A 369 4.52 4.82 -1.59
N GLU A 370 3.96 4.84 -2.79
CA GLU A 370 4.39 3.96 -3.86
C GLU A 370 5.55 4.60 -4.60
N ILE A 371 6.70 3.95 -4.51
CA ILE A 371 7.91 4.27 -5.28
C ILE A 371 8.39 2.93 -5.86
N ASP A 372 7.93 2.62 -7.08
CA ASP A 372 8.25 1.36 -7.76
C ASP A 372 9.66 1.40 -8.36
N ASP A 373 10.66 1.22 -7.51
CA ASP A 373 12.06 1.13 -7.87
C ASP A 373 12.79 0.11 -7.00
N ALA A 374 13.70 -0.64 -7.60
CA ALA A 374 14.51 -1.67 -6.92
C ALA A 374 15.63 -1.08 -6.04
N ASN A 375 15.88 0.23 -6.10
CA ASN A 375 17.01 0.88 -5.46
C ASN A 375 16.56 1.79 -4.31
N TYR A 376 17.03 1.53 -3.11
CA TYR A 376 16.77 2.41 -1.96
C TYR A 376 17.19 3.85 -2.18
N SER A 377 18.25 4.12 -2.95
CA SER A 377 18.66 5.49 -3.27
C SER A 377 17.62 6.31 -4.04
N VAL A 378 16.71 5.65 -4.76
CA VAL A 378 15.56 6.31 -5.40
C VAL A 378 14.41 6.44 -4.41
N VAL A 379 14.07 5.35 -3.70
CA VAL A 379 13.01 5.34 -2.69
C VAL A 379 13.25 6.40 -1.61
N ASP A 380 14.50 6.52 -1.16
CA ASP A 380 14.90 7.40 -0.06
C ASP A 380 14.81 8.90 -0.40
N GLN A 381 14.65 9.27 -1.69
CA GLN A 381 14.43 10.67 -2.08
C GLN A 381 13.08 11.22 -1.59
N PHE A 382 12.14 10.37 -1.24
CA PHE A 382 10.78 10.75 -0.84
C PHE A 382 10.48 10.49 0.63
N VAL A 383 11.32 9.70 1.29
CA VAL A 383 11.07 9.16 2.64
C VAL A 383 11.89 9.90 3.68
N GLY A 384 11.28 10.19 4.80
CA GLY A 384 11.92 10.75 5.98
C GLY A 384 11.06 11.81 6.65
N ARG A 385 11.18 11.88 7.96
CA ARG A 385 10.52 12.88 8.79
C ARG A 385 11.60 13.66 9.51
N ASN A 386 11.61 14.99 9.34
CA ASN A 386 12.62 15.88 9.93
C ASN A 386 14.04 15.66 9.40
N THR A 387 14.19 15.14 8.21
CA THR A 387 15.47 15.02 7.51
C THR A 387 15.49 15.92 6.27
N THR A 388 16.67 16.23 5.81
CA THR A 388 16.87 16.97 4.54
C THR A 388 17.77 16.14 3.63
N ASP A 389 17.57 16.29 2.32
CA ASP A 389 18.52 15.82 1.33
C ASP A 389 19.80 16.68 1.32
N ASP A 390 20.78 16.32 0.48
CA ASP A 390 22.06 17.05 0.34
C ASP A 390 21.89 18.50 -0.14
N ASN A 391 20.72 18.86 -0.68
CA ASN A 391 20.38 20.22 -1.13
C ASN A 391 19.61 21.00 -0.04
N GLY A 392 19.37 20.42 1.11
CA GLY A 392 18.61 21.02 2.21
C GLY A 392 17.09 20.93 2.04
N ASN A 393 16.57 20.14 1.10
CA ASN A 393 15.14 19.90 0.97
C ASN A 393 14.69 18.89 2.01
N GLY A 394 13.63 19.19 2.74
CA GLY A 394 13.07 18.27 3.72
C GLY A 394 12.30 17.14 3.02
N LEU A 395 12.41 15.94 3.54
CA LEU A 395 11.69 14.77 3.06
C LEU A 395 10.38 14.61 3.83
N GLY A 396 9.34 14.04 3.19
CA GLY A 396 7.98 14.31 3.63
C GLY A 396 7.13 13.15 4.11
N ILE A 397 7.30 11.94 3.61
CA ILE A 397 6.50 10.79 4.02
C ILE A 397 7.26 9.89 4.99
N ASP A 398 6.51 9.08 5.75
CA ASP A 398 7.09 8.28 6.82
C ASP A 398 7.79 7.03 6.33
N ALA A 399 7.29 6.44 5.23
CA ALA A 399 7.75 5.17 4.69
C ALA A 399 7.35 5.00 3.21
N ALA A 400 7.75 3.86 2.64
CA ALA A 400 7.35 3.43 1.31
C ALA A 400 6.91 1.97 1.30
N LEU A 401 6.22 1.54 0.24
CA LEU A 401 6.16 0.15 -0.15
C LEU A 401 7.59 -0.35 -0.44
N ASP A 402 7.99 -1.47 0.14
CA ASP A 402 9.35 -1.98 0.00
C ASP A 402 9.52 -2.76 -1.32
N TYR A 403 9.55 -2.03 -2.43
CA TYR A 403 9.82 -2.61 -3.74
C TYR A 403 11.22 -3.23 -3.86
N PRO A 404 12.30 -2.65 -3.29
CA PRO A 404 13.60 -3.34 -3.27
C PRO A 404 13.55 -4.72 -2.59
N LEU A 405 12.78 -4.86 -1.49
CA LEU A 405 12.57 -6.15 -0.84
C LEU A 405 11.73 -7.08 -1.72
N PHE A 406 10.66 -6.58 -2.32
CA PHE A 406 9.80 -7.34 -3.22
C PHE A 406 10.58 -7.91 -4.42
N ASP A 407 11.50 -7.15 -5.01
CA ASP A 407 12.35 -7.61 -6.12
C ASP A 407 13.24 -8.82 -5.77
N GLN A 408 13.64 -8.95 -4.51
CA GLN A 408 14.57 -9.99 -4.08
C GLN A 408 13.87 -11.17 -3.39
N LEU A 409 12.95 -10.87 -2.47
CA LEU A 409 12.44 -11.87 -1.52
C LEU A 409 11.69 -13.04 -2.19
N PRO A 410 10.78 -12.82 -3.15
CA PRO A 410 10.10 -13.92 -3.85
C PRO A 410 11.06 -14.87 -4.57
N GLY A 411 12.09 -14.34 -5.24
CA GLY A 411 13.11 -15.11 -5.93
C GLY A 411 13.94 -15.98 -4.98
N ILE A 412 14.29 -15.44 -3.82
CA ILE A 412 15.03 -16.15 -2.77
C ILE A 412 14.19 -17.30 -2.20
N ILE A 413 12.93 -17.03 -1.84
CA ILE A 413 12.02 -18.02 -1.27
C ILE A 413 11.74 -19.15 -2.26
N LYS A 414 11.59 -18.81 -3.53
CA LYS A 414 11.34 -19.81 -4.61
C LYS A 414 12.61 -20.54 -5.07
N ALA A 415 13.74 -20.30 -4.43
CA ALA A 415 15.05 -20.86 -4.79
C ALA A 415 15.45 -20.54 -6.24
N PHE A 416 15.19 -19.32 -6.69
CA PHE A 416 15.67 -18.78 -7.96
C PHE A 416 16.87 -17.83 -7.78
N SER A 417 17.05 -17.31 -6.58
CA SER A 417 18.12 -16.37 -6.24
C SER A 417 18.90 -16.83 -5.02
N ASP A 418 20.13 -16.32 -4.90
CA ASP A 418 21.02 -16.60 -3.76
C ASP A 418 20.47 -16.02 -2.47
N VAL A 419 20.48 -16.79 -1.38
CA VAL A 419 19.99 -16.34 -0.06
C VAL A 419 20.79 -15.17 0.51
N THR A 420 22.05 -14.98 0.11
CA THR A 420 22.90 -13.86 0.53
C THR A 420 22.36 -12.51 0.07
N ASN A 421 21.55 -12.50 -1.00
CA ASN A 421 20.96 -11.27 -1.53
C ASN A 421 20.08 -10.57 -0.49
N LEU A 422 19.36 -11.30 0.36
CA LEU A 422 18.53 -10.69 1.40
C LEU A 422 19.39 -9.93 2.43
N ARG A 423 20.48 -10.54 2.87
CA ARG A 423 21.41 -9.85 3.78
C ARG A 423 22.03 -8.63 3.14
N GLN A 424 22.49 -8.76 1.89
CA GLN A 424 23.09 -7.62 1.17
C GLN A 424 22.09 -6.48 0.99
N LEU A 425 20.83 -6.80 0.71
CA LEU A 425 19.75 -5.84 0.61
C LEU A 425 19.63 -5.01 1.90
N PHE A 426 19.52 -5.67 3.06
CA PHE A 426 19.41 -4.97 4.35
C PHE A 426 20.68 -4.19 4.74
N LEU A 427 21.85 -4.63 4.34
CA LEU A 427 23.09 -3.85 4.51
C LEU A 427 23.09 -2.61 3.63
N ASN A 428 22.67 -2.71 2.38
CA ASN A 428 22.54 -1.59 1.45
C ASN A 428 21.52 -0.59 1.96
N ARG A 429 20.34 -1.07 2.42
CA ARG A 429 19.31 -0.22 3.03
C ARG A 429 19.87 0.56 4.23
N LYS A 430 20.50 -0.12 5.16
CA LYS A 430 21.10 0.54 6.31
C LYS A 430 22.12 1.61 5.94
N ASN A 431 22.90 1.41 4.88
CA ASN A 431 23.88 2.39 4.40
C ASN A 431 23.21 3.57 3.69
N ALA A 432 22.18 3.32 2.89
CA ALA A 432 21.42 4.35 2.19
C ALA A 432 20.64 5.23 3.18
N GLU A 433 20.01 4.61 4.17
CA GLU A 433 19.11 5.27 5.13
C GLU A 433 19.79 5.79 6.41
N LYS A 434 21.10 5.73 6.52
CA LYS A 434 21.82 6.11 7.76
C LYS A 434 21.46 7.50 8.30
N ASP A 435 21.10 8.42 7.42
CA ASP A 435 20.74 9.80 7.72
C ASP A 435 19.22 10.06 7.66
N LEU A 436 18.42 9.06 7.26
CA LEU A 436 16.97 9.14 7.20
C LEU A 436 16.35 8.70 8.51
N ILE A 437 16.01 9.66 9.35
CA ILE A 437 15.46 9.39 10.68
C ILE A 437 14.00 9.84 10.75
N THR A 438 13.15 8.94 11.21
CA THR A 438 11.77 9.26 11.63
C THR A 438 11.74 9.65 13.10
N SER A 439 10.57 10.05 13.60
CA SER A 439 10.37 10.28 15.03
C SER A 439 10.63 9.03 15.91
N HIS A 440 10.70 7.84 15.32
CA HIS A 440 10.87 6.56 16.00
C HIS A 440 12.15 5.82 15.57
N GLY A 441 13.09 6.47 14.89
CA GLY A 441 14.36 5.92 14.43
C GLY A 441 14.44 5.79 12.89
N GLU A 442 15.17 4.78 12.41
CA GLU A 442 15.46 4.58 10.98
C GLU A 442 14.17 4.41 10.17
N ALA A 443 14.07 5.11 9.02
CA ALA A 443 12.88 5.11 8.16
C ALA A 443 12.51 3.71 7.66
N GLY A 444 13.48 2.91 7.25
CA GLY A 444 13.26 1.58 6.72
C GLY A 444 12.62 0.58 7.68
N LYS A 445 12.57 0.87 8.97
CA LYS A 445 11.81 0.04 9.94
C LYS A 445 10.30 0.17 9.79
N TYR A 446 9.83 1.18 9.06
CA TYR A 446 8.42 1.46 8.80
C TYR A 446 8.00 1.12 7.38
N PHE A 447 8.91 0.66 6.53
CA PHE A 447 8.57 0.25 5.18
C PHE A 447 7.52 -0.85 5.21
N VAL A 448 6.67 -0.84 4.21
CA VAL A 448 5.56 -1.79 4.08
C VAL A 448 5.98 -2.91 3.14
N GLY A 449 6.37 -4.04 3.74
CA GLY A 449 6.85 -5.22 3.00
C GLY A 449 5.70 -6.09 2.47
N PHE A 450 5.86 -6.65 1.28
CA PHE A 450 4.85 -7.48 0.63
C PHE A 450 5.50 -8.55 -0.27
N LEU A 451 4.74 -9.59 -0.63
CA LEU A 451 5.14 -10.65 -1.57
C LEU A 451 4.45 -10.55 -2.91
N ASP A 452 3.29 -9.92 -2.94
CA ASP A 452 2.53 -9.57 -4.13
C ASP A 452 1.57 -8.40 -3.81
N ASN A 453 1.10 -7.72 -4.85
CA ASN A 453 0.08 -6.70 -4.77
C ASN A 453 -0.74 -6.63 -6.08
N HIS A 454 -1.57 -5.61 -6.21
CA HIS A 454 -2.47 -5.45 -7.35
C HIS A 454 -1.80 -4.96 -8.64
N ASP A 455 -0.55 -4.51 -8.59
CA ASP A 455 0.21 -3.98 -9.73
C ASP A 455 1.25 -4.97 -10.28
N GLN A 456 1.17 -6.23 -9.84
CA GLN A 456 2.02 -7.30 -10.33
C GLN A 456 1.34 -8.11 -11.42
N TYR A 457 2.13 -8.72 -12.32
CA TYR A 457 1.61 -9.58 -13.40
C TYR A 457 1.27 -11.00 -12.94
N GLN A 458 1.64 -11.38 -11.73
CA GLN A 458 1.31 -12.67 -11.12
C GLN A 458 1.31 -12.58 -9.60
N ARG A 459 0.53 -13.42 -8.96
CA ARG A 459 0.60 -13.57 -7.50
C ARG A 459 1.88 -14.31 -7.07
N PHE A 460 2.29 -14.13 -5.82
CA PHE A 460 3.35 -14.94 -5.23
C PHE A 460 2.98 -16.43 -5.21
N ASN A 461 1.74 -16.74 -4.84
CA ASN A 461 1.16 -18.07 -4.97
C ASN A 461 0.72 -18.30 -6.42
N THR A 462 1.52 -18.98 -7.22
CA THR A 462 1.16 -19.42 -8.57
C THR A 462 0.65 -20.87 -8.54
N PRO A 463 -0.02 -21.37 -9.59
CA PRO A 463 -0.48 -22.76 -9.64
C PRO A 463 0.62 -23.80 -9.44
N SER A 464 1.87 -23.45 -9.75
CA SER A 464 3.04 -24.33 -9.59
C SER A 464 3.78 -24.15 -8.26
N THR A 465 3.40 -23.19 -7.41
CA THR A 465 4.09 -22.92 -6.15
C THR A 465 3.60 -23.89 -5.07
N PRO A 466 4.48 -24.71 -4.48
CA PRO A 466 4.09 -25.59 -3.38
C PRO A 466 3.53 -24.80 -2.19
N PRO A 467 2.45 -25.25 -1.53
CA PRO A 467 1.90 -24.57 -0.35
C PRO A 467 2.92 -24.33 0.76
N ALA A 468 3.85 -25.28 0.99
CA ALA A 468 4.91 -25.11 1.98
C ALA A 468 5.82 -23.91 1.67
N GLN A 469 6.09 -23.65 0.39
CA GLN A 469 6.92 -22.51 -0.05
C GLN A 469 6.18 -21.19 0.13
N VAL A 470 4.86 -21.17 -0.13
CA VAL A 470 4.03 -19.98 0.14
C VAL A 470 4.02 -19.65 1.64
N LEU A 471 3.80 -20.66 2.48
CA LEU A 471 3.78 -20.50 3.93
C LEU A 471 5.14 -20.09 4.50
N MET A 472 6.25 -20.60 3.94
CA MET A 472 7.60 -20.16 4.28
C MET A 472 7.79 -18.67 3.94
N GLY A 473 7.34 -18.23 2.77
CA GLY A 473 7.41 -16.83 2.37
C GLY A 473 6.63 -15.90 3.31
N LEU A 474 5.42 -16.29 3.65
CA LEU A 474 4.60 -15.55 4.61
C LEU A 474 5.25 -15.50 6.00
N ALA A 475 5.79 -16.62 6.49
CA ALA A 475 6.47 -16.65 7.79
C ALA A 475 7.69 -15.73 7.82
N ILE A 476 8.48 -15.69 6.74
CA ILE A 476 9.62 -14.77 6.60
C ILE A 476 9.12 -13.32 6.59
N LEU A 477 8.13 -12.98 5.75
CA LEU A 477 7.55 -11.63 5.68
C LEU A 477 7.08 -11.13 7.06
N PHE A 478 6.33 -11.97 7.80
CA PHE A 478 5.85 -11.63 9.14
C PHE A 478 6.96 -11.54 10.20
N SER A 479 8.15 -12.05 9.90
CA SER A 479 9.31 -12.05 10.80
C SER A 479 10.36 -10.98 10.49
N LEU A 480 10.34 -10.39 9.30
CA LEU A 480 11.21 -9.27 8.95
C LEU A 480 10.85 -8.01 9.74
N GLN A 481 11.70 -7.00 9.69
CA GLN A 481 11.49 -5.77 10.49
C GLN A 481 10.42 -4.85 9.92
N ASP A 482 10.05 -5.00 8.66
CA ASP A 482 9.05 -4.21 7.96
C ASP A 482 7.65 -4.40 8.55
N ILE A 483 6.73 -3.51 8.22
CA ILE A 483 5.30 -3.69 8.48
C ILE A 483 4.75 -4.65 7.40
N PRO A 484 4.34 -5.87 7.74
CA PRO A 484 3.84 -6.81 6.74
C PRO A 484 2.55 -6.33 6.10
N CYS A 485 2.45 -6.44 4.79
CA CYS A 485 1.23 -6.21 4.02
C CYS A 485 0.81 -7.50 3.30
N LEU A 486 -0.40 -7.94 3.57
CA LEU A 486 -1.01 -9.10 2.93
C LEU A 486 -2.05 -8.65 1.93
N TYR A 487 -1.88 -9.05 0.69
CA TYR A 487 -2.85 -8.78 -0.37
C TYR A 487 -4.04 -9.73 -0.29
N TYR A 488 -5.27 -9.22 -0.44
CA TYR A 488 -6.51 -10.02 -0.32
C TYR A 488 -6.49 -11.26 -1.22
N GLY A 489 -7.05 -12.34 -0.73
CA GLY A 489 -7.13 -13.61 -1.44
C GLY A 489 -5.91 -14.52 -1.24
N THR A 490 -4.78 -14.01 -0.76
CA THR A 490 -3.62 -14.85 -0.39
C THR A 490 -3.99 -15.83 0.71
N GLU A 491 -4.82 -15.41 1.67
CA GLU A 491 -5.35 -16.25 2.74
C GLU A 491 -6.36 -17.32 2.26
N GLN A 492 -6.87 -17.17 1.05
CA GLN A 492 -7.72 -18.16 0.40
C GLN A 492 -6.97 -18.97 -0.67
N GLY A 493 -5.66 -18.76 -0.79
CA GLY A 493 -4.81 -19.48 -1.72
C GLY A 493 -5.02 -19.09 -3.18
N LEU A 494 -5.48 -17.88 -3.46
CA LEU A 494 -5.64 -17.40 -4.83
C LEU A 494 -4.29 -17.41 -5.56
N THR A 495 -4.31 -17.89 -6.81
CA THR A 495 -3.12 -18.06 -7.65
C THR A 495 -3.06 -17.09 -8.84
N GLY A 496 -3.99 -16.14 -8.87
CA GLY A 496 -4.30 -15.39 -10.08
C GLY A 496 -5.27 -16.14 -10.98
N THR A 497 -5.76 -15.48 -12.00
CA THR A 497 -6.74 -16.09 -12.90
C THR A 497 -6.05 -17.03 -13.87
N LEU A 498 -6.68 -18.17 -14.09
CA LEU A 498 -6.23 -19.15 -15.08
C LEU A 498 -6.92 -18.91 -16.44
N ASN A 499 -6.18 -19.15 -17.50
CA ASN A 499 -6.77 -19.28 -18.84
C ASN A 499 -7.69 -20.52 -18.90
N PRO A 500 -8.58 -20.61 -19.91
CA PRO A 500 -9.47 -21.77 -20.06
C PRO A 500 -8.74 -23.13 -20.17
N ASP A 501 -7.49 -23.15 -20.60
CA ASP A 501 -6.64 -24.35 -20.68
C ASP A 501 -5.95 -24.69 -19.34
N GLY A 502 -6.21 -23.94 -18.28
CA GLY A 502 -5.61 -24.11 -16.95
C GLY A 502 -4.20 -23.51 -16.79
N SER A 503 -3.64 -22.89 -17.84
CA SER A 503 -2.38 -22.16 -17.73
C SER A 503 -2.58 -20.83 -16.96
N ALA A 504 -1.52 -20.33 -16.33
CA ALA A 504 -1.57 -19.01 -15.69
C ALA A 504 -1.79 -17.93 -16.76
N ALA A 505 -2.80 -17.08 -16.54
CA ALA A 505 -2.92 -15.86 -17.32
C ALA A 505 -1.80 -14.92 -16.87
N THR A 506 -0.93 -14.55 -17.79
CA THR A 506 0.23 -13.68 -17.52
C THR A 506 0.20 -12.46 -18.43
N GLY A 507 0.81 -11.38 -18.00
CA GLY A 507 1.01 -10.20 -18.83
C GLY A 507 -0.05 -9.12 -18.71
N ALA A 508 -0.96 -9.21 -17.73
CA ALA A 508 -1.90 -8.14 -17.41
C ALA A 508 -2.13 -8.06 -15.89
N PHE A 509 -2.25 -6.86 -15.35
CA PHE A 509 -2.51 -6.62 -13.91
C PHE A 509 -3.84 -7.24 -13.46
N GLU A 510 -4.83 -7.32 -14.33
CA GLU A 510 -6.13 -7.91 -14.05
C GLU A 510 -6.04 -9.36 -13.58
N CYS A 511 -4.99 -10.08 -13.97
CA CYS A 511 -4.77 -11.48 -13.55
C CYS A 511 -4.67 -11.64 -12.02
N VAL A 512 -4.19 -10.60 -11.31
CA VAL A 512 -4.08 -10.59 -9.86
C VAL A 512 -5.19 -9.81 -9.17
N ARG A 513 -6.11 -9.21 -9.93
CA ARG A 513 -7.25 -8.40 -9.44
C ARG A 513 -8.58 -9.14 -9.53
N GLU A 514 -8.56 -10.43 -9.39
CA GLU A 514 -9.75 -11.29 -9.44
C GLU A 514 -10.70 -11.03 -8.27
N ALA A 515 -12.02 -11.18 -8.49
CA ALA A 515 -13.00 -11.06 -7.42
C ALA A 515 -12.84 -12.21 -6.42
N LEU A 516 -12.83 -11.90 -5.12
CA LEU A 516 -12.66 -12.88 -4.06
C LEU A 516 -13.96 -13.66 -3.81
N TRP A 517 -15.11 -12.97 -3.75
CA TRP A 517 -16.39 -13.62 -3.47
C TRP A 517 -16.98 -14.32 -4.71
N GLY A 518 -17.98 -15.16 -4.47
CA GLY A 518 -18.66 -15.90 -5.54
C GLY A 518 -17.86 -17.06 -6.11
N LYS A 519 -16.70 -17.39 -5.58
CA LYS A 519 -15.84 -18.50 -6.03
C LYS A 519 -16.24 -19.84 -5.40
N THR A 520 -15.91 -20.91 -6.09
CA THR A 520 -16.00 -22.28 -5.59
C THR A 520 -14.58 -22.86 -5.53
N PRO A 521 -14.11 -23.43 -4.40
CA PRO A 521 -14.81 -23.53 -3.11
C PRO A 521 -15.13 -22.15 -2.49
N VAL A 522 -15.99 -22.13 -1.48
CA VAL A 522 -16.58 -20.92 -0.88
C VAL A 522 -15.51 -19.90 -0.51
N ALA A 523 -15.67 -18.66 -0.96
CA ALA A 523 -14.87 -17.55 -0.51
C ALA A 523 -15.02 -17.35 1.02
N PHE A 524 -13.99 -16.80 1.64
CA PHE A 524 -13.94 -16.61 3.11
C PHE A 524 -14.02 -17.92 3.92
N ASP A 525 -13.49 -19.02 3.36
CA ASP A 525 -13.39 -20.28 4.09
C ASP A 525 -12.44 -20.15 5.30
N THR A 526 -13.00 -20.27 6.48
CA THR A 526 -12.25 -20.16 7.73
C THR A 526 -11.35 -21.37 8.02
N ALA A 527 -11.55 -22.48 7.32
CA ALA A 527 -10.74 -23.71 7.41
C ALA A 527 -9.63 -23.77 6.36
N ASN A 528 -9.55 -22.79 5.44
CA ASN A 528 -8.50 -22.76 4.43
C ASN A 528 -7.11 -22.79 5.09
N LEU A 529 -6.22 -23.64 4.55
CA LEU A 529 -4.86 -23.82 5.09
C LEU A 529 -4.11 -22.50 5.25
N PHE A 530 -4.08 -21.68 4.20
CA PHE A 530 -3.34 -20.42 4.23
C PHE A 530 -3.93 -19.47 5.27
N ARG A 531 -5.25 -19.37 5.37
CA ARG A 531 -5.92 -18.55 6.37
C ARG A 531 -5.57 -18.99 7.81
N VAL A 532 -5.60 -20.28 8.08
CA VAL A 532 -5.26 -20.83 9.40
C VAL A 532 -3.82 -20.51 9.77
N GLU A 533 -2.89 -20.68 8.83
CA GLU A 533 -1.47 -20.43 9.07
C GLU A 533 -1.16 -18.92 9.19
N ILE A 534 -1.77 -18.07 8.37
CA ILE A 534 -1.66 -16.61 8.48
C ILE A 534 -2.18 -16.12 9.83
N ALA A 535 -3.29 -16.66 10.32
CA ALA A 535 -3.83 -16.31 11.64
C ALA A 535 -2.85 -16.66 12.78
N LYS A 536 -2.13 -17.80 12.68
CA LYS A 536 -1.06 -18.16 13.64
C LYS A 536 0.10 -17.16 13.58
N LEU A 537 0.59 -16.82 12.37
CA LEU A 537 1.66 -15.86 12.15
C LEU A 537 1.26 -14.45 12.63
N GLY A 538 0.06 -13.99 12.29
CA GLY A 538 -0.49 -12.72 12.73
C GLY A 538 -0.60 -12.65 14.25
N LYS A 539 -1.10 -13.71 14.91
CA LYS A 539 -1.14 -13.78 16.36
C LYS A 539 0.26 -13.74 16.98
N LEU A 540 1.20 -14.53 16.44
CA LEU A 540 2.58 -14.57 16.95
C LEU A 540 3.21 -13.18 16.88
N ARG A 541 3.14 -12.50 15.72
CA ARG A 541 3.67 -11.15 15.57
C ARG A 541 2.98 -10.15 16.52
N ASN A 542 1.65 -10.22 16.66
CA ASN A 542 0.89 -9.31 17.52
C ASN A 542 1.20 -9.46 19.01
N THR A 543 1.76 -10.61 19.43
CA THR A 543 2.06 -10.91 20.84
C THR A 543 3.53 -10.89 21.18
N ASP A 544 4.43 -10.94 20.19
CA ASP A 544 5.87 -10.93 20.40
C ASP A 544 6.49 -9.58 20.00
N SER A 545 6.90 -8.81 21.01
CA SER A 545 7.47 -7.48 20.81
C SER A 545 8.80 -7.49 20.03
N ALA A 546 9.58 -8.58 20.10
CA ALA A 546 10.80 -8.69 19.31
C ALA A 546 10.48 -8.81 17.81
N LEU A 547 9.40 -9.49 17.43
CA LEU A 547 8.94 -9.52 16.04
C LEU A 547 8.39 -8.18 15.56
N GLN A 548 7.79 -7.38 16.45
CA GLN A 548 7.29 -6.04 16.11
C GLN A 548 8.41 -5.01 15.99
N PHE A 549 9.24 -4.89 17.04
CA PHE A 549 10.15 -3.75 17.23
C PHE A 549 11.63 -4.13 17.21
N GLY A 550 11.96 -5.42 17.29
CA GLY A 550 13.32 -5.92 17.43
C GLY A 550 14.20 -5.56 16.23
N ARG A 551 15.49 -5.41 16.49
CA ARG A 551 16.53 -5.25 15.47
C ARG A 551 16.74 -6.57 14.75
N LEU A 552 17.12 -6.50 13.46
CA LEU A 552 17.40 -7.64 12.60
C LEU A 552 18.89 -7.96 12.59
N TYR A 553 19.23 -9.25 12.81
CA TYR A 553 20.60 -9.76 12.74
C TYR A 553 20.62 -11.03 11.92
N PHE A 554 21.35 -11.04 10.81
CA PHE A 554 21.61 -12.29 10.07
C PHE A 554 22.58 -13.16 10.86
N ARG A 555 22.31 -14.47 10.85
CA ARG A 555 23.03 -15.45 11.66
C ARG A 555 23.83 -16.43 10.81
N GLU A 556 25.01 -16.79 11.28
CA GLU A 556 25.83 -17.86 10.74
C GLU A 556 25.24 -19.21 11.12
N VAL A 557 25.52 -20.21 10.26
CA VAL A 557 25.09 -21.60 10.44
C VAL A 557 26.28 -22.55 10.34
N SER A 558 26.15 -23.74 10.91
CA SER A 558 27.19 -24.79 10.86
C SER A 558 26.56 -26.17 10.73
N ALA A 559 27.10 -27.02 9.86
CA ALA A 559 26.72 -28.42 9.77
C ALA A 559 27.50 -29.32 10.76
N ASP A 560 28.66 -28.89 11.25
CA ASP A 560 29.57 -29.67 12.06
C ASP A 560 29.77 -29.16 13.50
N LYS A 561 29.11 -28.07 13.87
CA LYS A 561 29.23 -27.39 15.17
C LYS A 561 30.59 -26.73 15.44
N ILE A 562 31.48 -26.73 14.49
CA ILE A 562 32.85 -26.19 14.63
C ILE A 562 33.05 -25.00 13.70
N ASN A 563 32.63 -25.16 12.46
CA ASN A 563 32.82 -24.19 11.39
C ASN A 563 31.53 -23.47 11.08
N PHE A 564 31.47 -22.20 11.44
CA PHE A 564 30.31 -21.33 11.22
C PHE A 564 30.57 -20.35 10.09
N GLY A 565 29.56 -20.13 9.29
CA GLY A 565 29.60 -19.19 8.20
C GLY A 565 28.19 -18.83 7.71
N GLN A 566 28.15 -17.83 6.85
CA GLN A 566 26.88 -17.48 6.20
C GLN A 566 26.53 -18.56 5.20
N SER A 567 25.25 -18.93 5.21
CA SER A 567 24.72 -19.73 4.12
C SER A 567 24.70 -18.91 2.83
N PHE A 568 24.98 -19.56 1.72
CA PHE A 568 25.06 -18.96 0.39
C PHE A 568 24.48 -19.91 -0.66
N GLY A 569 24.24 -19.34 -1.84
CA GLY A 569 23.74 -20.08 -2.99
C GLY A 569 22.22 -20.19 -3.06
N VAL A 570 21.78 -20.65 -4.20
CA VAL A 570 20.38 -20.93 -4.49
C VAL A 570 19.93 -22.15 -3.68
N GLY A 571 18.79 -22.04 -2.99
CA GLY A 571 18.34 -23.11 -2.09
C GLY A 571 19.13 -23.20 -0.78
N GLY A 572 19.83 -22.15 -0.39
CA GLY A 572 20.53 -22.04 0.89
C GLY A 572 19.59 -21.82 2.07
N LEU A 573 20.19 -21.58 3.24
CA LEU A 573 19.47 -21.28 4.46
C LEU A 573 19.35 -19.79 4.68
N LEU A 574 18.18 -19.33 5.08
CA LEU A 574 17.99 -18.01 5.68
C LEU A 574 17.98 -18.20 7.20
N ALA A 575 18.94 -17.59 7.90
CA ALA A 575 18.98 -17.58 9.36
C ALA A 575 19.14 -16.15 9.84
N PHE A 576 18.21 -15.69 10.67
CA PHE A 576 18.27 -14.35 11.27
C PHE A 576 17.55 -14.30 12.60
N SER A 577 17.94 -13.36 13.43
CA SER A 577 17.30 -13.09 14.72
C SER A 577 16.62 -11.73 14.72
N ARG A 578 15.51 -11.65 15.44
CA ARG A 578 14.89 -10.40 15.89
C ARG A 578 15.20 -10.23 17.38
N ILE A 579 15.86 -9.13 17.73
CA ILE A 579 16.29 -8.87 19.11
C ILE A 579 15.69 -7.56 19.60
N LEU A 580 14.97 -7.64 20.71
CA LEU A 580 14.50 -6.49 21.46
C LEU A 580 15.00 -6.61 22.91
N TYR A 581 16.00 -5.80 23.25
CA TYR A 581 16.68 -5.80 24.54
C TYR A 581 17.20 -7.21 24.90
N ASP A 582 16.55 -7.94 25.80
CA ASP A 582 16.92 -9.25 26.32
C ASP A 582 16.13 -10.43 25.71
N ARG A 583 15.29 -10.15 24.70
CA ARG A 583 14.50 -11.15 24.01
C ARG A 583 14.98 -11.36 22.58
N GLU A 584 15.36 -12.59 22.26
CA GLU A 584 15.72 -13.02 20.92
C GLU A 584 14.69 -13.99 20.35
N VAL A 585 14.24 -13.75 19.13
CA VAL A 585 13.48 -14.69 18.31
C VAL A 585 14.36 -15.09 17.14
N LEU A 586 14.64 -16.37 17.01
CA LEU A 586 15.43 -16.92 15.91
C LEU A 586 14.51 -17.43 14.79
N ILE A 587 14.78 -17.05 13.55
CA ILE A 587 14.10 -17.54 12.37
C ILE A 587 15.11 -18.30 11.52
N VAL A 588 14.80 -19.56 11.18
CA VAL A 588 15.60 -20.35 10.26
C VAL A 588 14.70 -20.96 9.19
N ALA A 589 15.02 -20.71 7.92
CA ALA A 589 14.27 -21.18 6.77
C ALA A 589 15.19 -21.91 5.79
N ASN A 590 14.78 -23.10 5.39
CA ASN A 590 15.46 -23.89 4.36
C ASN A 590 14.80 -23.63 3.00
N THR A 591 15.41 -22.81 2.17
CA THR A 591 14.83 -22.47 0.85
C THR A 591 15.04 -23.58 -0.19
N SER A 592 15.84 -24.63 0.11
CA SER A 592 15.98 -25.78 -0.78
C SER A 592 14.64 -26.48 -0.98
N THR A 593 14.32 -26.80 -2.23
CA THR A 593 13.10 -27.56 -2.59
C THR A 593 13.28 -29.07 -2.48
N THR A 594 14.52 -29.56 -2.29
CA THR A 594 14.82 -30.99 -2.37
C THR A 594 15.67 -31.52 -1.22
N LYS A 595 16.46 -30.69 -0.55
CA LYS A 595 17.43 -31.14 0.48
C LYS A 595 17.02 -30.60 1.85
N GLY A 596 16.95 -31.48 2.85
CA GLY A 596 16.83 -31.08 4.25
C GLY A 596 18.14 -30.51 4.80
N PHE A 597 18.07 -29.91 5.96
CA PHE A 597 19.20 -29.41 6.72
C PHE A 597 19.16 -29.91 8.17
N GLU A 598 20.30 -30.35 8.67
CA GLU A 598 20.53 -30.63 10.10
C GLU A 598 21.83 -29.93 10.51
N GLY A 599 21.78 -29.09 11.54
CA GLY A 599 22.94 -28.34 11.95
C GLY A 599 22.62 -27.28 13.01
N TRP A 600 23.47 -26.30 13.11
CA TRP A 600 23.49 -25.30 14.17
C TRP A 600 23.28 -23.91 13.59
N ALA A 601 22.44 -23.12 14.22
CA ALA A 601 22.27 -21.68 13.94
C ALA A 601 22.76 -20.87 15.15
N VAL A 602 23.54 -19.83 14.89
CA VAL A 602 24.05 -18.91 15.91
C VAL A 602 22.90 -18.13 16.53
N VAL A 603 22.98 -17.93 17.86
CA VAL A 603 22.14 -17.02 18.63
C VAL A 603 23.01 -16.10 19.48
N ASP A 604 22.43 -15.07 20.03
CA ASP A 604 23.17 -14.14 20.90
C ASP A 604 23.62 -14.85 22.19
N ILE A 605 24.94 -14.80 22.45
CA ILE A 605 25.54 -15.53 23.58
C ILE A 605 25.12 -14.95 24.93
N ASP A 606 25.02 -13.65 25.06
CA ASP A 606 24.74 -13.00 26.34
C ASP A 606 23.27 -13.13 26.74
N ILE A 607 22.38 -12.94 25.78
CA ILE A 607 20.92 -13.13 25.98
C ILE A 607 20.64 -14.58 26.36
N ASN A 608 21.20 -15.54 25.60
CA ASN A 608 20.87 -16.94 25.75
C ASN A 608 21.62 -17.67 26.88
N ARG A 609 22.59 -17.03 27.55
CA ARG A 609 23.07 -17.49 28.85
C ARG A 609 22.00 -17.46 29.93
N LEU A 610 21.07 -16.50 29.84
CA LEU A 610 19.97 -16.33 30.78
C LEU A 610 18.72 -17.12 30.37
N GLN A 611 18.61 -17.44 29.08
CA GLN A 611 17.47 -18.15 28.46
C GLN A 611 17.99 -19.32 27.63
N PRO A 612 18.39 -20.42 28.28
CA PRO A 612 19.19 -21.46 27.64
C PRO A 612 18.39 -22.41 26.71
N ALA A 613 17.11 -22.14 26.49
CA ALA A 613 16.28 -22.98 25.63
C ALA A 613 15.36 -22.13 24.74
N MET A 614 15.16 -22.60 23.52
CA MET A 614 14.22 -22.02 22.56
C MET A 614 13.20 -23.07 22.10
N THR A 615 11.95 -22.66 21.98
CA THR A 615 10.85 -23.50 21.53
C THR A 615 10.35 -23.04 20.16
N VAL A 616 10.02 -24.00 19.29
CA VAL A 616 9.41 -23.72 18.00
C VAL A 616 7.99 -23.18 18.24
N ALA A 617 7.84 -21.86 18.09
CA ALA A 617 6.56 -21.18 18.19
C ALA A 617 5.73 -21.31 16.90
N TYR A 618 6.41 -21.46 15.77
CA TYR A 618 5.78 -21.71 14.47
C TYR A 618 6.68 -22.56 13.56
N SER A 619 6.08 -23.50 12.86
CA SER A 619 6.65 -24.18 11.69
C SER A 619 5.55 -24.47 10.68
N ASN A 620 5.79 -24.21 9.39
CA ASN A 620 4.85 -24.53 8.30
C ASN A 620 4.70 -26.06 8.07
N PHE A 621 5.50 -26.89 8.75
CA PHE A 621 5.38 -28.34 8.81
C PHE A 621 4.81 -28.83 10.14
N SER A 622 4.39 -27.89 11.00
CA SER A 622 3.92 -28.19 12.36
C SER A 622 4.92 -29.00 13.20
N THR A 623 6.21 -28.82 12.94
CA THR A 623 7.30 -29.47 13.66
C THR A 623 7.38 -28.92 15.08
N PRO A 624 7.06 -29.68 16.12
CA PRO A 624 7.26 -29.24 17.49
C PRO A 624 8.73 -29.42 17.90
N GLY A 625 9.17 -28.65 18.86
CA GLY A 625 10.49 -28.89 19.44
C GLY A 625 10.91 -27.81 20.40
N THR A 626 11.69 -28.21 21.39
CA THR A 626 12.43 -27.32 22.26
C THR A 626 13.90 -27.75 22.18
N GLY A 627 14.78 -26.82 21.85
CA GLY A 627 16.20 -27.04 21.78
C GLY A 627 16.93 -26.26 22.87
N ASN A 628 17.97 -26.87 23.45
CA ASN A 628 18.86 -26.18 24.36
C ASN A 628 19.93 -25.42 23.56
N VAL A 629 20.13 -24.16 23.91
CA VAL A 629 21.23 -23.36 23.41
C VAL A 629 22.54 -23.90 24.01
N GLN A 630 23.53 -24.08 23.17
CA GLN A 630 24.84 -24.59 23.59
C GLN A 630 25.89 -23.49 23.41
N ILE A 631 26.70 -23.31 24.44
CA ILE A 631 27.90 -22.47 24.36
C ILE A 631 29.00 -23.30 23.71
N ILE A 632 29.57 -22.77 22.64
CA ILE A 632 30.62 -23.41 21.84
C ILE A 632 31.87 -22.55 21.95
N PRO A 633 32.90 -23.00 22.71
CA PRO A 633 34.15 -22.25 22.84
C PRO A 633 34.99 -22.37 21.57
N ASN A 634 35.68 -21.31 21.21
CA ASN A 634 36.63 -21.25 20.10
C ASN A 634 36.05 -21.76 18.76
N ALA A 635 34.80 -21.46 18.47
CA ALA A 635 34.20 -21.78 17.17
C ALA A 635 34.92 -21.01 16.04
N ASN A 636 35.09 -21.64 14.89
CA ASN A 636 35.65 -21.00 13.69
C ASN A 636 34.56 -20.20 12.97
N PHE A 637 34.83 -18.95 12.65
CA PHE A 637 33.98 -18.11 11.83
C PHE A 637 34.68 -17.75 10.51
N PHE A 638 34.00 -17.98 9.40
CA PHE A 638 34.48 -17.69 8.06
C PHE A 638 33.75 -16.48 7.47
N ALA A 639 34.51 -15.44 7.14
CA ALA A 639 34.03 -14.26 6.44
C ALA A 639 35.11 -13.73 5.48
N ASN A 640 34.76 -13.45 4.24
CA ASN A 640 35.63 -12.83 3.22
C ASN A 640 36.99 -13.47 3.10
N ASN A 641 37.07 -14.82 3.00
CA ASN A 641 38.29 -15.61 2.93
C ASN A 641 39.20 -15.51 4.20
N SER A 642 38.70 -15.00 5.28
CA SER A 642 39.36 -14.94 6.57
C SER A 642 38.67 -15.86 7.56
N MET A 643 39.46 -16.46 8.46
CA MET A 643 38.96 -17.24 9.58
C MET A 643 39.32 -16.53 10.88
N THR A 644 38.36 -16.44 11.78
CA THR A 644 38.59 -16.01 13.17
C THR A 644 37.95 -17.02 14.11
N THR A 645 38.38 -17.04 15.36
CA THR A 645 37.79 -17.89 16.39
C THR A 645 37.15 -17.03 17.46
N ALA A 646 35.98 -17.47 17.91
CA ALA A 646 35.27 -16.81 19.02
C ALA A 646 34.41 -17.82 19.76
N ASP A 647 34.15 -17.55 21.03
CA ASP A 647 33.08 -18.23 21.75
C ASP A 647 31.73 -17.79 21.17
N THR A 648 30.82 -18.74 20.98
CA THR A 648 29.49 -18.47 20.46
C THR A 648 28.42 -19.29 21.18
N ALA A 649 27.18 -18.89 21.02
CA ALA A 649 26.03 -19.70 21.38
C ALA A 649 25.31 -20.14 20.11
N ALA A 650 24.88 -21.38 20.06
CA ALA A 650 24.13 -21.90 18.91
C ALA A 650 23.08 -22.91 19.32
N LEU A 651 22.04 -22.98 18.50
CA LEU A 651 20.91 -23.90 18.64
C LEU A 651 20.95 -24.93 17.52
N PHE A 652 20.77 -26.21 17.86
CA PHE A 652 20.59 -27.25 16.85
C PHE A 652 19.21 -27.16 16.20
N VAL A 653 19.15 -27.15 14.89
CA VAL A 653 17.94 -27.12 14.10
C VAL A 653 17.93 -28.24 13.07
N LYS A 654 16.74 -28.77 12.82
CA LYS A 654 16.49 -29.75 11.76
C LYS A 654 15.32 -29.26 10.93
N LEU A 655 15.53 -29.11 9.63
CA LEU A 655 14.59 -28.54 8.68
C LEU A 655 14.40 -29.45 7.47
N SER A 656 13.16 -29.71 7.13
CA SER A 656 12.78 -30.31 5.84
C SER A 656 13.02 -29.33 4.69
N PRO A 657 13.01 -29.77 3.43
CA PRO A 657 12.94 -28.85 2.29
C PRO A 657 11.73 -27.91 2.42
N MET A 658 11.92 -26.62 2.12
CA MET A 658 10.89 -25.58 2.23
C MET A 658 10.29 -25.38 3.64
N GLU A 659 11.00 -25.81 4.69
CA GLU A 659 10.56 -25.58 6.07
C GLU A 659 11.13 -24.29 6.63
N VAL A 660 10.28 -23.56 7.36
CA VAL A 660 10.68 -22.44 8.22
C VAL A 660 10.29 -22.73 9.67
N GLN A 661 11.18 -22.43 10.58
CA GLN A 661 10.91 -22.43 12.02
C GLN A 661 11.14 -21.04 12.60
N ILE A 662 10.19 -20.58 13.41
CA ILE A 662 10.30 -19.40 14.26
C ILE A 662 10.42 -19.89 15.68
N LEU A 663 11.56 -19.63 16.33
CA LEU A 663 11.90 -20.11 17.66
C LEU A 663 11.94 -18.93 18.63
N THR A 664 11.25 -19.10 19.76
CA THR A 664 11.18 -18.09 20.82
C THR A 664 11.78 -18.65 22.10
N PRO A 665 12.28 -17.81 23.02
CA PRO A 665 12.68 -18.25 24.35
C PRO A 665 11.59 -19.08 25.03
N SER A 666 11.99 -20.19 25.68
CA SER A 666 11.07 -21.15 26.34
C SER A 666 10.52 -20.60 27.65
#